data_78aa72a84317bb197a0ac770666cd994
#
_entry.id   78aa72a84317bb197a0ac770666cd994
#
_cell.length_a   1.000
_cell.length_b   1.000
_cell.length_c   1.000
_cell.angle_alpha   90.00
_cell.angle_beta   90.00
_cell.angle_gamma   90.00
#
_symmetry.space_group_name_H-M   'P 1'
#
loop_
_entity.id
_entity.type
_entity.pdbx_description
1 polymer ?
#
loop_
_entity_poly.entity_id
_entity_poly.type
_entity_poly.pdbx_seq_one_letter_code
_entity_poly.pdbx_strand_id
1 'polypeptide(L)'
;MAITSRAPHITERPQIDLSGSVSQYYEITGNAFDVAIAGLPFILGVTDSTPYRRQTAEFRTQRVDQERDPGEQSLAGSGYWIRSQSSLHLGQGINYQEPLEGDPDQTKFRYKTGEGIDPWTTGQIKLLKKTTLTEAATGKSYVFSTTVNGADFLIKVAESASATSRVLRTSTTGTETTLVNNTAITEKILAAAMGGNDLMIVTPTKVWRYSFDDTSPAIHQDYAINSADAASDKVAINYVKSRFVIAYSTTSGTTQSYALARNTGSSINFSTLTAINGSTTLPSGFTFTAVTESSNAFYIGGYSGDEGMAFKVTVDSSGALSTMVRVILLPKSEQLLQMYGYLGSYVMLGTSRGVRVAVVDTDGNVSYGPLVFEATNGVYAFTARNSFVWAGVNAGVGGQTGLIRINLGAPLANNGYAYATDLVATSVTGHVHSVATFDNGRKAFTVEGSGLWIEHSTDLVESGTFTTGLIRFDTLENKAWKRLRLRTPDTLQGDIQIARVTETAADALTTVAQGTTEQYDYDLAVVFPDVSPDASFRFTLSRNSSDATTGAVIYGYSAKALPTPTRARVIQIPLFCFDRETDKLGNLLGYEGYARTRLSALEAVEGVGETVVIQDFTAGGEPIEAVIEQITFIRSTPPNRNFSGFGGIVQVVARTVV
;
A
#
# COMPACT_ATOMS: atom_id res chain seq x y z
N MET A 1 -41.15 -7.69 20.58
CA MET A 1 -42.51 -7.47 20.02
C MET A 1 -42.46 -6.07 19.39
N ALA A 2 -42.49 -5.96 18.08
CA ALA A 2 -42.38 -4.65 17.45
C ALA A 2 -43.67 -3.86 17.74
N ILE A 3 -43.53 -2.77 18.46
CA ILE A 3 -44.62 -1.81 18.66
C ILE A 3 -44.67 -0.97 17.39
N THR A 4 -45.59 -1.28 16.49
CA THR A 4 -45.81 -0.45 15.30
C THR A 4 -46.47 0.85 15.75
N SER A 5 -45.75 1.97 15.56
CA SER A 5 -46.28 3.31 15.79
C SER A 5 -47.48 3.53 14.87
N ARG A 6 -48.64 3.81 15.40
CA ARG A 6 -49.76 4.34 14.64
C ARG A 6 -49.80 5.87 14.74
N ALA A 7 -50.29 6.50 13.70
CA ALA A 7 -50.40 7.94 13.61
C ALA A 7 -51.20 8.55 14.78
N PRO A 8 -50.88 9.79 15.21
CA PRO A 8 -51.38 10.41 16.44
C PRO A 8 -52.85 10.82 16.42
N HIS A 9 -53.64 10.41 15.43
CA HIS A 9 -55.05 10.78 15.32
C HIS A 9 -55.99 9.67 15.82
N ILE A 10 -55.88 9.38 17.10
CA ILE A 10 -56.58 8.27 17.65
C ILE A 10 -57.70 8.76 18.55
N THR A 11 -58.89 8.34 18.21
CA THR A 11 -60.14 8.77 18.84
C THR A 11 -60.67 7.84 19.94
N GLU A 12 -60.00 6.71 20.18
CA GLU A 12 -60.47 5.73 21.18
C GLU A 12 -59.74 5.89 22.52
N ARG A 13 -60.47 5.79 23.60
CA ARG A 13 -59.92 5.89 24.96
C ARG A 13 -59.01 4.71 25.27
N PRO A 14 -57.88 4.92 25.95
CA PRO A 14 -57.03 3.82 26.37
C PRO A 14 -57.81 2.94 27.36
N GLN A 15 -58.04 1.69 26.99
CA GLN A 15 -58.52 0.68 27.95
C GLN A 15 -57.27 0.04 28.57
N ILE A 16 -57.05 0.26 29.85
CA ILE A 16 -55.98 -0.35 30.61
C ILE A 16 -56.44 -1.73 31.02
N ASP A 17 -55.78 -2.77 30.52
CA ASP A 17 -56.02 -4.12 31.01
C ASP A 17 -55.41 -4.26 32.41
N LEU A 18 -56.30 -4.51 33.39
CA LEU A 18 -55.93 -4.65 34.80
C LEU A 18 -55.18 -5.96 35.11
N SER A 19 -55.01 -6.86 34.16
CA SER A 19 -54.31 -8.14 34.33
C SER A 19 -52.77 -8.02 34.14
N GLY A 20 -52.26 -6.84 33.80
CA GLY A 20 -50.80 -6.60 33.65
C GLY A 20 -50.19 -7.17 32.38
N SER A 21 -50.94 -7.74 31.46
CA SER A 21 -50.45 -8.16 30.16
C SER A 21 -50.74 -7.08 29.11
N VAL A 22 -49.70 -6.42 28.63
CA VAL A 22 -49.76 -5.40 27.56
C VAL A 22 -50.02 -6.09 26.23
N SER A 23 -51.20 -6.62 26.01
CA SER A 23 -51.54 -7.31 24.75
C SER A 23 -52.50 -6.55 23.85
N GLN A 24 -52.91 -5.35 24.20
CA GLN A 24 -53.83 -4.55 23.39
C GLN A 24 -53.21 -3.17 23.04
N TYR A 25 -53.33 -2.81 21.78
CA TYR A 25 -52.96 -1.49 21.27
C TYR A 25 -54.00 -0.47 21.71
N TYR A 26 -53.60 0.52 22.51
CA TYR A 26 -54.42 1.64 22.87
C TYR A 26 -54.23 2.76 21.88
N GLU A 27 -55.26 3.22 21.30
CA GLU A 27 -55.27 4.47 20.55
C GLU A 27 -55.36 5.61 21.57
N ILE A 28 -54.25 6.29 21.80
CA ILE A 28 -54.12 7.40 22.73
C ILE A 28 -54.32 8.72 21.98
N THR A 29 -55.27 9.52 22.40
CA THR A 29 -55.46 10.85 21.82
C THR A 29 -54.67 11.89 22.61
N GLY A 30 -53.99 12.79 21.94
CA GLY A 30 -53.33 13.95 22.54
C GLY A 30 -54.26 14.91 23.27
N ASN A 31 -55.57 14.70 23.14
CA ASN A 31 -56.60 15.46 23.91
C ASN A 31 -56.76 14.95 25.35
N ALA A 32 -56.41 13.72 25.64
CA ALA A 32 -56.57 13.12 26.97
C ALA A 32 -55.28 13.18 27.79
N PHE A 33 -54.11 13.07 27.13
CA PHE A 33 -52.80 12.98 27.76
C PHE A 33 -51.79 13.89 27.09
N ASP A 34 -50.64 14.15 27.77
CA ASP A 34 -49.55 14.93 27.22
C ASP A 34 -48.53 14.10 26.46
N VAL A 35 -48.20 12.90 26.97
CA VAL A 35 -47.15 12.03 26.46
C VAL A 35 -47.56 10.59 26.54
N ALA A 36 -47.16 9.78 25.56
CA ALA A 36 -47.15 8.34 25.63
C ALA A 36 -45.73 7.77 25.53
N ILE A 37 -45.38 6.85 26.42
CA ILE A 37 -44.09 6.15 26.43
C ILE A 37 -44.34 4.67 26.39
N ALA A 38 -43.84 3.96 25.38
CA ALA A 38 -44.15 2.54 25.15
C ALA A 38 -45.64 2.20 25.17
N GLY A 39 -46.49 3.12 24.67
CA GLY A 39 -47.95 2.99 24.70
C GLY A 39 -48.60 3.34 26.03
N LEU A 40 -47.87 3.65 27.08
CA LEU A 40 -48.41 4.10 28.37
C LEU A 40 -48.65 5.60 28.36
N PRO A 41 -49.88 6.07 28.65
CA PRO A 41 -50.23 7.48 28.64
C PRO A 41 -49.84 8.17 29.95
N PHE A 42 -49.35 9.41 29.85
CA PHE A 42 -48.95 10.22 31.01
C PHE A 42 -49.34 11.69 30.84
N ILE A 43 -49.52 12.38 31.99
CA ILE A 43 -49.60 13.82 32.07
C ILE A 43 -48.25 14.36 32.48
N LEU A 44 -47.81 15.44 31.83
CA LEU A 44 -46.53 16.09 32.14
C LEU A 44 -46.52 16.70 33.54
N GLY A 45 -45.50 16.36 34.32
CA GLY A 45 -45.28 16.85 35.67
C GLY A 45 -44.23 17.97 35.69
N VAL A 46 -44.34 18.98 34.82
CA VAL A 46 -43.35 20.08 34.74
C VAL A 46 -43.44 20.99 35.96
N THR A 47 -42.31 21.12 36.65
CA THR A 47 -42.14 22.05 37.77
C THR A 47 -40.78 22.79 37.61
N ASP A 48 -40.53 23.83 38.42
CA ASP A 48 -39.26 24.54 38.40
C ASP A 48 -38.05 23.61 38.68
N SER A 49 -38.26 22.55 39.48
CA SER A 49 -37.23 21.57 39.82
C SER A 49 -37.15 20.39 38.85
N THR A 50 -38.22 20.12 38.08
CA THR A 50 -38.32 19.00 37.12
C THR A 50 -38.76 19.52 35.75
N PRO A 51 -37.88 20.23 35.01
CA PRO A 51 -38.25 20.78 33.72
C PRO A 51 -38.31 19.71 32.64
N TYR A 52 -39.21 19.90 31.67
CA TYR A 52 -39.13 19.19 30.39
C TYR A 52 -37.98 19.74 29.56
N ARG A 53 -37.06 18.87 29.10
CA ARG A 53 -35.91 19.30 28.31
C ARG A 53 -35.71 18.40 27.10
N ARG A 54 -35.43 19.01 25.96
CA ARG A 54 -34.90 18.36 24.78
C ARG A 54 -33.55 18.99 24.46
N GLN A 55 -32.49 18.21 24.44
CA GLN A 55 -31.13 18.67 24.11
C GLN A 55 -30.45 17.71 23.17
N THR A 56 -29.59 18.22 22.31
CA THR A 56 -28.71 17.38 21.51
C THR A 56 -27.72 16.70 22.45
N ALA A 57 -27.59 15.38 22.32
CA ALA A 57 -26.60 14.63 23.08
C ALA A 57 -25.19 15.19 22.81
N GLU A 58 -24.36 15.26 23.84
CA GLU A 58 -22.95 15.61 23.65
C GLU A 58 -22.30 14.62 22.72
N PHE A 59 -21.63 15.13 21.71
CA PHE A 59 -20.82 14.33 20.82
C PHE A 59 -19.44 14.14 21.47
N ARG A 60 -19.20 12.95 21.99
CA ARG A 60 -17.88 12.54 22.47
C ARG A 60 -17.19 11.75 21.38
N THR A 61 -16.25 12.36 20.69
CA THR A 61 -15.32 11.64 19.83
C THR A 61 -14.34 10.85 20.70
N GLN A 62 -14.40 9.54 20.65
CA GLN A 62 -13.23 8.76 21.05
C GLN A 62 -12.15 9.00 20.00
N ARG A 63 -11.07 9.63 20.41
CA ARG A 63 -9.97 9.97 19.54
C ARG A 63 -8.93 8.88 19.63
N VAL A 64 -8.77 8.16 18.53
CA VAL A 64 -7.65 7.23 18.40
C VAL A 64 -6.44 7.94 17.77
N ASP A 65 -6.64 8.98 16.95
CA ASP A 65 -5.57 9.48 16.11
C ASP A 65 -5.65 10.99 15.86
N GLN A 66 -5.32 11.79 16.89
CA GLN A 66 -5.04 13.20 16.63
C GLN A 66 -3.54 13.42 16.50
N GLU A 67 -3.08 13.48 15.27
CA GLU A 67 -1.84 14.15 14.99
C GLU A 67 -2.05 15.65 15.26
N ARG A 68 -1.41 16.16 16.29
CA ARG A 68 -1.45 17.60 16.57
C ARG A 68 -0.53 18.30 15.59
N ASP A 69 -1.08 19.21 14.81
CA ASP A 69 -0.24 20.20 14.14
C ASP A 69 0.47 21.02 15.22
N PRO A 70 1.80 21.05 15.28
CA PRO A 70 2.54 21.79 16.29
C PRO A 70 2.18 23.28 16.37
N GLY A 71 1.70 23.86 15.26
CA GLY A 71 1.23 25.25 15.20
C GLY A 71 -0.17 25.49 15.77
N GLU A 72 -0.92 24.43 16.09
CA GLU A 72 -2.33 24.54 16.53
C GLU A 72 -2.55 24.07 17.97
N GLN A 73 -1.52 24.07 18.81
CA GLN A 73 -1.64 23.68 20.22
C GLN A 73 -2.69 24.47 21.00
N SER A 74 -2.97 25.72 20.58
CA SER A 74 -4.02 26.56 21.16
C SER A 74 -5.44 26.15 20.78
N LEU A 75 -5.62 25.29 19.78
CA LEU A 75 -6.91 24.81 19.29
C LEU A 75 -7.29 23.43 19.83
N ALA A 76 -6.76 23.02 20.97
CA ALA A 76 -7.04 21.74 21.62
C ALA A 76 -8.54 21.48 21.90
N GLY A 77 -9.40 22.45 21.73
CA GLY A 77 -10.85 22.37 21.85
C GLY A 77 -11.62 22.49 20.52
N SER A 78 -10.94 22.61 19.36
CA SER A 78 -11.61 22.89 18.09
C SER A 78 -12.44 21.72 17.53
N GLY A 79 -12.21 20.49 18.01
CA GLY A 79 -12.90 19.29 17.54
C GLY A 79 -12.50 18.82 16.14
N TYR A 80 -11.56 19.48 15.47
CA TYR A 80 -11.07 19.05 14.16
C TYR A 80 -10.16 17.84 14.26
N TRP A 81 -10.31 16.94 13.30
CA TRP A 81 -9.39 15.85 13.05
C TRP A 81 -8.41 16.24 11.95
N ILE A 82 -7.14 15.97 12.18
CA ILE A 82 -6.05 16.39 11.29
C ILE A 82 -5.23 15.17 10.93
N ARG A 83 -4.94 15.01 9.65
CA ARG A 83 -3.97 14.04 9.14
C ARG A 83 -2.90 14.79 8.35
N SER A 84 -1.66 14.65 8.78
CA SER A 84 -0.49 15.28 8.14
C SER A 84 0.51 14.24 7.70
N GLN A 85 1.17 14.50 6.58
CA GLN A 85 2.35 13.75 6.14
C GLN A 85 3.43 14.73 5.71
N SER A 86 4.59 14.65 6.35
CA SER A 86 5.77 15.46 6.03
C SER A 86 6.88 14.67 5.33
N SER A 87 6.71 13.38 5.15
CA SER A 87 7.68 12.51 4.48
C SER A 87 6.99 11.24 3.99
N LEU A 88 7.52 10.64 2.92
CA LEU A 88 7.01 9.40 2.33
C LEU A 88 8.09 8.31 2.26
N HIS A 89 9.13 8.39 3.06
CA HIS A 89 10.35 7.56 2.98
C HIS A 89 10.16 6.07 3.29
N LEU A 90 8.98 5.66 3.72
CA LEU A 90 8.60 4.25 3.83
C LEU A 90 7.82 3.74 2.59
N GLY A 91 7.77 4.54 1.53
CA GLY A 91 7.33 4.12 0.21
C GLY A 91 5.83 3.91 0.06
N GLN A 92 5.45 3.18 -0.98
CA GLN A 92 4.07 2.96 -1.38
C GLN A 92 3.48 1.65 -0.85
N GLY A 93 2.21 1.39 -1.16
CA GLY A 93 1.53 0.11 -0.91
C GLY A 93 0.59 0.09 0.28
N ILE A 94 0.07 1.23 0.74
CA ILE A 94 -1.01 1.28 1.74
C ILE A 94 -2.34 1.66 1.09
N ASN A 95 -3.42 1.01 1.53
CA ASN A 95 -4.77 1.37 1.10
C ASN A 95 -5.40 2.42 2.04
N TYR A 96 -5.10 2.35 3.33
CA TYR A 96 -5.66 3.21 4.35
C TYR A 96 -4.56 3.97 5.08
N GLN A 97 -4.81 5.25 5.35
CA GLN A 97 -3.88 6.16 6.06
C GLN A 97 -4.16 6.12 7.57
N GLU A 98 -4.19 4.92 8.13
CA GLU A 98 -4.50 4.67 9.55
C GLU A 98 -3.34 3.97 10.24
N PRO A 99 -3.15 4.15 11.56
CA PRO A 99 -2.13 3.42 12.29
C PRO A 99 -2.37 1.91 12.17
N LEU A 100 -1.29 1.17 11.96
CA LEU A 100 -1.34 -0.28 12.04
C LEU A 100 -1.14 -0.71 13.50
N GLU A 101 -1.87 -1.73 13.92
CA GLU A 101 -1.63 -2.35 15.22
C GLU A 101 -0.18 -2.86 15.31
N GLY A 102 0.55 -2.41 16.34
CA GLY A 102 1.96 -2.74 16.56
C GLY A 102 2.98 -1.82 15.89
N ASP A 103 2.60 -0.99 14.91
CA ASP A 103 3.49 0.01 14.33
C ASP A 103 2.72 1.24 13.79
N PRO A 104 2.31 2.14 14.69
CA PRO A 104 1.52 3.31 14.31
C PRO A 104 2.27 4.32 13.43
N ASP A 105 3.61 4.28 13.38
CA ASP A 105 4.39 5.25 12.66
C ASP A 105 4.56 4.90 11.16
N GLN A 106 4.44 3.64 10.77
CA GLN A 106 4.63 3.24 9.37
C GLN A 106 3.65 3.91 8.41
N THR A 107 2.39 4.04 8.77
CA THR A 107 1.37 4.65 7.90
C THR A 107 1.56 6.15 7.71
N LYS A 108 2.22 6.84 8.64
CA LYS A 108 2.55 8.27 8.52
C LYS A 108 3.49 8.57 7.37
N PHE A 109 4.34 7.61 7.00
CA PHE A 109 5.42 7.79 6.04
C PHE A 109 5.23 6.98 4.77
N ARG A 110 4.03 6.43 4.55
CA ARG A 110 3.66 5.65 3.36
C ARG A 110 2.54 6.31 2.57
N TYR A 111 2.40 5.90 1.32
CA TYR A 111 1.35 6.34 0.41
C TYR A 111 0.78 5.15 -0.39
N LYS A 112 -0.32 5.34 -1.09
CA LYS A 112 -0.98 4.25 -1.82
C LYS A 112 -0.20 3.85 -3.06
N THR A 113 -0.06 4.77 -3.99
CA THR A 113 0.62 4.56 -5.28
C THR A 113 1.30 5.83 -5.73
N GLY A 114 2.36 5.71 -6.53
CA GLY A 114 3.01 6.86 -7.14
C GLY A 114 3.91 6.45 -8.28
N GLU A 115 4.25 7.41 -9.13
CA GLU A 115 5.13 7.28 -10.27
C GLU A 115 5.85 8.60 -10.52
N GLY A 116 7.11 8.55 -10.92
CA GLY A 116 7.88 9.74 -11.26
C GLY A 116 8.28 10.62 -10.08
N ILE A 117 8.11 10.14 -8.83
CA ILE A 117 8.52 10.85 -7.62
C ILE A 117 9.63 10.12 -6.86
N ASP A 118 10.50 10.87 -6.21
CA ASP A 118 11.48 10.37 -5.25
C ASP A 118 10.98 10.60 -3.81
N PRO A 119 10.50 9.58 -3.12
CA PRO A 119 10.01 9.68 -1.76
C PRO A 119 11.10 9.50 -0.69
N TRP A 120 12.32 9.12 -1.08
CA TRP A 120 13.37 8.62 -0.17
C TRP A 120 14.11 9.72 0.60
N THR A 121 13.98 10.97 0.18
CA THR A 121 14.54 12.10 0.91
C THR A 121 13.58 12.48 2.04
N THR A 122 13.99 12.29 3.30
CA THR A 122 13.17 12.65 4.46
C THR A 122 12.78 14.12 4.42
N GLY A 123 11.49 14.40 4.62
CA GLY A 123 10.94 15.75 4.61
C GLY A 123 10.81 16.40 3.22
N GLN A 124 11.00 15.66 2.15
CA GLN A 124 10.84 16.15 0.78
C GLN A 124 10.21 15.10 -0.13
N ILE A 125 9.29 15.53 -0.97
CA ILE A 125 8.74 14.75 -2.07
C ILE A 125 9.06 15.55 -3.33
N LYS A 126 9.84 14.95 -4.23
CA LYS A 126 10.34 15.61 -5.44
C LYS A 126 10.25 14.70 -6.66
N LEU A 127 10.44 15.25 -7.85
CA LEU A 127 10.46 14.51 -9.10
C LEU A 127 11.72 13.64 -9.22
N LEU A 128 11.58 12.49 -9.84
CA LEU A 128 12.68 11.64 -10.31
C LEU A 128 13.30 12.23 -11.57
N LYS A 129 14.48 11.72 -11.91
CA LYS A 129 15.10 12.00 -13.20
C LYS A 129 14.40 11.22 -14.30
N LYS A 130 14.33 11.79 -15.50
CA LYS A 130 13.75 11.10 -16.66
C LYS A 130 14.65 9.97 -17.14
N THR A 131 14.06 9.01 -17.82
CA THR A 131 14.77 7.98 -18.58
C THR A 131 14.72 8.32 -20.07
N THR A 132 15.75 7.92 -20.78
CA THR A 132 15.84 8.14 -22.22
C THR A 132 16.20 6.83 -22.91
N LEU A 133 15.49 6.48 -23.97
CA LEU A 133 15.88 5.40 -24.87
C LEU A 133 17.13 5.84 -25.62
N THR A 134 18.25 5.19 -25.34
CA THR A 134 19.52 5.50 -25.96
C THR A 134 19.77 4.66 -27.19
N GLU A 135 19.35 3.39 -27.14
CA GLU A 135 19.54 2.46 -28.25
C GLU A 135 18.36 1.49 -28.34
N ALA A 136 17.73 1.42 -29.50
CA ALA A 136 16.63 0.48 -29.74
C ALA A 136 17.15 -0.94 -29.99
N ALA A 137 16.40 -1.94 -29.51
CA ALA A 137 16.65 -3.35 -29.77
C ALA A 137 15.35 -4.13 -29.88
N THR A 138 15.29 -5.09 -30.79
CA THR A 138 14.08 -5.89 -31.05
C THR A 138 14.00 -7.17 -30.23
N GLY A 139 15.09 -7.57 -29.56
CA GLY A 139 15.16 -8.78 -28.75
C GLY A 139 15.66 -8.49 -27.33
N LYS A 140 16.07 -9.56 -26.64
CA LYS A 140 16.69 -9.46 -25.32
C LYS A 140 18.04 -8.75 -25.43
N SER A 141 18.34 -7.98 -24.41
CA SER A 141 19.64 -7.31 -24.29
C SER A 141 20.09 -7.35 -22.84
N TYR A 142 21.39 -7.46 -22.65
CA TYR A 142 22.04 -7.42 -21.33
C TYR A 142 22.90 -6.19 -21.24
N VAL A 143 22.94 -5.54 -20.08
CA VAL A 143 23.76 -4.37 -19.83
C VAL A 143 24.59 -4.56 -18.57
N PHE A 144 25.86 -4.18 -18.65
CA PHE A 144 26.81 -4.24 -17.55
C PHE A 144 27.52 -2.91 -17.43
N SER A 145 27.81 -2.49 -16.20
CA SER A 145 28.66 -1.32 -15.94
C SER A 145 30.09 -1.78 -15.78
N THR A 146 31.01 -1.04 -16.39
CA THR A 146 32.45 -1.26 -16.25
C THR A 146 33.21 0.06 -16.34
N THR A 147 34.39 0.11 -15.73
CA THR A 147 35.30 1.26 -15.81
C THR A 147 36.52 0.86 -16.62
N VAL A 148 36.75 1.55 -17.71
CA VAL A 148 37.92 1.34 -18.58
C VAL A 148 38.72 2.63 -18.61
N ASN A 149 40.02 2.57 -18.26
CA ASN A 149 40.92 3.72 -18.22
C ASN A 149 40.34 4.91 -17.41
N GLY A 150 39.67 4.64 -16.30
CA GLY A 150 39.10 5.68 -15.43
C GLY A 150 37.81 6.32 -15.93
N ALA A 151 37.24 5.83 -17.01
CA ALA A 151 35.94 6.29 -17.53
C ALA A 151 34.87 5.18 -17.40
N ASP A 152 33.67 5.56 -16.99
CA ASP A 152 32.54 4.66 -16.85
C ASP A 152 31.87 4.40 -18.20
N PHE A 153 31.64 3.14 -18.47
CA PHE A 153 30.97 2.68 -19.69
C PHE A 153 29.90 1.66 -19.35
N LEU A 154 28.91 1.56 -20.23
CA LEU A 154 27.99 0.43 -20.30
C LEU A 154 28.42 -0.51 -21.43
N ILE A 155 28.41 -1.79 -21.12
CA ILE A 155 28.59 -2.84 -22.11
C ILE A 155 27.22 -3.46 -22.37
N LYS A 156 26.71 -3.30 -23.58
CA LYS A 156 25.45 -3.88 -24.03
C LYS A 156 25.72 -5.12 -24.88
N VAL A 157 25.01 -6.19 -24.58
CA VAL A 157 25.01 -7.43 -25.36
C VAL A 157 23.62 -7.64 -25.91
N ALA A 158 23.44 -7.60 -27.22
CA ALA A 158 22.15 -7.74 -27.88
C ALA A 158 21.92 -9.14 -28.45
N GLU A 159 20.74 -9.69 -28.26
CA GLU A 159 20.32 -11.00 -28.78
C GLU A 159 20.08 -10.99 -30.29
N SER A 160 19.63 -9.88 -30.86
CA SER A 160 19.12 -9.80 -32.23
C SER A 160 20.06 -10.36 -33.29
N ALA A 161 19.55 -11.29 -34.08
CA ALA A 161 20.26 -11.85 -35.23
C ALA A 161 20.41 -10.85 -36.41
N SER A 162 19.52 -9.87 -36.49
CA SER A 162 19.55 -8.84 -37.53
C SER A 162 20.36 -7.59 -37.14
N ALA A 163 20.77 -7.48 -35.89
CA ALA A 163 21.57 -6.33 -35.44
C ALA A 163 22.98 -6.37 -36.02
N THR A 164 23.49 -5.25 -36.42
CA THR A 164 24.84 -5.11 -36.93
C THR A 164 25.90 -5.27 -35.84
N SER A 165 25.54 -5.08 -34.60
CA SER A 165 26.46 -5.14 -33.46
C SER A 165 25.88 -6.04 -32.35
N ARG A 166 26.73 -6.93 -31.83
CA ARG A 166 26.37 -7.86 -30.73
C ARG A 166 26.87 -7.38 -29.38
N VAL A 167 28.03 -6.71 -29.34
CA VAL A 167 28.58 -6.12 -28.13
C VAL A 167 28.95 -4.67 -28.44
N LEU A 168 28.36 -3.77 -27.67
CA LEU A 168 28.54 -2.34 -27.78
C LEU A 168 29.05 -1.80 -26.45
N ARG A 169 29.94 -0.80 -26.54
CA ARG A 169 30.32 0.03 -25.40
C ARG A 169 29.67 1.40 -25.54
N THR A 170 28.89 1.78 -24.58
CA THR A 170 28.21 3.08 -24.56
C THR A 170 28.76 3.93 -23.44
N SER A 171 29.19 5.16 -23.75
CA SER A 171 29.63 6.13 -22.74
C SER A 171 28.46 6.63 -21.89
N THR A 172 28.76 7.30 -20.80
CA THR A 172 27.73 7.93 -19.93
C THR A 172 26.92 9.01 -20.66
N THR A 173 27.40 9.50 -21.79
CA THR A 173 26.72 10.50 -22.65
C THR A 173 25.98 9.89 -23.83
N GLY A 174 25.99 8.55 -23.97
CA GLY A 174 25.30 7.85 -25.05
C GLY A 174 26.12 7.63 -26.33
N THR A 175 27.44 7.96 -26.34
CA THR A 175 28.29 7.66 -27.48
C THR A 175 28.61 6.17 -27.52
N GLU A 176 28.31 5.52 -28.63
CA GLU A 176 28.51 4.07 -28.82
C GLU A 176 29.75 3.74 -29.58
N THR A 177 30.35 2.60 -29.22
CA THR A 177 31.46 1.98 -29.93
C THR A 177 31.18 0.50 -30.09
N THR A 178 31.21 -0.01 -31.31
CA THR A 178 31.10 -1.45 -31.60
C THR A 178 32.35 -2.16 -31.14
N LEU A 179 32.22 -3.16 -30.28
CA LEU A 179 33.28 -4.05 -29.85
C LEU A 179 33.26 -5.37 -30.61
N VAL A 180 32.06 -5.96 -30.78
CA VAL A 180 31.88 -7.23 -31.49
C VAL A 180 30.65 -7.13 -32.40
N ASN A 181 30.84 -7.44 -33.67
CA ASN A 181 29.76 -7.45 -34.65
C ASN A 181 29.10 -8.85 -34.82
N ASN A 182 28.04 -8.93 -35.59
CA ASN A 182 27.27 -10.16 -35.83
C ASN A 182 28.01 -11.18 -36.69
N THR A 183 29.11 -10.85 -37.34
CA THR A 183 29.90 -11.81 -38.11
C THR A 183 30.79 -12.68 -37.22
N ALA A 184 31.16 -12.17 -36.04
CA ALA A 184 31.97 -12.93 -35.07
C ALA A 184 31.08 -13.93 -34.29
N ILE A 185 29.89 -13.50 -33.83
CA ILE A 185 28.91 -14.36 -33.14
C ILE A 185 27.70 -14.51 -34.03
N THR A 186 27.57 -15.67 -34.67
CA THR A 186 26.48 -15.94 -35.62
C THR A 186 25.25 -16.61 -34.98
N GLU A 187 25.44 -17.21 -33.80
CA GLU A 187 24.36 -17.84 -33.04
C GLU A 187 23.57 -16.86 -32.19
N LYS A 188 22.35 -17.22 -31.82
CA LYS A 188 21.54 -16.48 -30.87
C LYS A 188 22.24 -16.39 -29.51
N ILE A 189 22.27 -15.19 -28.90
CA ILE A 189 22.79 -15.02 -27.56
C ILE A 189 21.70 -15.42 -26.55
N LEU A 190 21.99 -16.40 -25.69
CA LEU A 190 21.07 -16.88 -24.68
C LEU A 190 21.22 -16.16 -23.34
N ALA A 191 22.47 -15.91 -22.93
CA ALA A 191 22.78 -15.23 -21.69
C ALA A 191 24.16 -14.57 -21.77
N ALA A 192 24.41 -13.59 -20.89
CA ALA A 192 25.72 -12.97 -20.72
C ALA A 192 25.94 -12.62 -19.25
N ALA A 193 27.21 -12.62 -18.84
CA ALA A 193 27.63 -12.19 -17.52
C ALA A 193 29.00 -11.50 -17.59
N MET A 194 29.23 -10.57 -16.69
CA MET A 194 30.51 -9.89 -16.54
C MET A 194 31.13 -10.22 -15.19
N GLY A 195 32.42 -10.53 -15.20
CA GLY A 195 33.19 -10.83 -13.99
C GLY A 195 34.61 -10.33 -14.08
N GLY A 196 34.95 -9.38 -13.20
CA GLY A 196 36.21 -8.66 -13.35
C GLY A 196 36.25 -7.88 -14.68
N ASN A 197 37.26 -8.10 -15.48
CA ASN A 197 37.42 -7.48 -16.80
C ASN A 197 37.02 -8.42 -17.95
N ASP A 198 36.32 -9.51 -17.67
CA ASP A 198 35.92 -10.47 -18.68
C ASP A 198 34.38 -10.44 -18.87
N LEU A 199 33.95 -10.37 -20.11
CA LEU A 199 32.56 -10.57 -20.51
C LEU A 199 32.42 -11.96 -21.09
N MET A 200 31.51 -12.75 -20.52
CA MET A 200 31.16 -14.08 -21.00
C MET A 200 29.80 -14.06 -21.68
N ILE A 201 29.71 -14.66 -22.86
CA ILE A 201 28.49 -14.75 -23.66
C ILE A 201 28.21 -16.22 -23.97
N VAL A 202 27.00 -16.67 -23.71
CA VAL A 202 26.57 -18.05 -23.98
C VAL A 202 25.61 -18.06 -25.17
N THR A 203 25.92 -18.93 -26.13
CA THR A 203 25.08 -19.27 -27.27
C THR A 203 24.69 -20.74 -27.20
N PRO A 204 23.79 -21.27 -28.03
CA PRO A 204 23.38 -22.68 -27.96
C PRO A 204 24.52 -23.69 -27.97
N THR A 205 25.57 -23.45 -28.77
CA THR A 205 26.68 -24.39 -28.95
C THR A 205 28.03 -23.88 -28.49
N LYS A 206 28.14 -22.65 -28.03
CA LYS A 206 29.42 -22.02 -27.70
C LYS A 206 29.34 -21.10 -26.47
N VAL A 207 30.46 -21.00 -25.79
CA VAL A 207 30.72 -19.95 -24.79
C VAL A 207 31.83 -19.05 -25.31
N TRP A 208 31.58 -17.76 -25.33
CA TRP A 208 32.47 -16.75 -25.87
C TRP A 208 32.97 -15.88 -24.74
N ARG A 209 34.24 -15.44 -24.84
CA ARG A 209 34.89 -14.50 -23.93
C ARG A 209 35.36 -13.24 -24.68
N TYR A 210 35.15 -12.11 -24.06
CA TYR A 210 35.79 -10.84 -24.43
C TYR A 210 36.46 -10.25 -23.19
N SER A 211 37.79 -10.08 -23.25
CA SER A 211 38.56 -9.52 -22.13
C SER A 211 38.94 -8.07 -22.41
N PHE A 212 38.65 -7.20 -21.44
CA PHE A 212 39.03 -5.78 -21.52
C PHE A 212 40.47 -5.52 -21.11
N ASP A 213 41.16 -6.50 -20.54
CA ASP A 213 42.58 -6.44 -20.15
C ASP A 213 43.53 -6.83 -21.28
N ASP A 214 43.02 -7.43 -22.35
CA ASP A 214 43.86 -7.82 -23.46
C ASP A 214 44.45 -6.60 -24.21
N THR A 215 45.68 -6.69 -24.61
CA THR A 215 46.33 -5.61 -25.39
C THR A 215 45.67 -5.38 -26.76
N SER A 216 44.98 -6.41 -27.28
CA SER A 216 44.16 -6.34 -28.48
C SER A 216 42.84 -7.05 -28.17
N PRO A 217 41.87 -6.39 -27.52
CA PRO A 217 40.64 -7.00 -27.13
C PRO A 217 39.89 -7.62 -28.33
N ALA A 218 39.61 -8.89 -28.27
CA ALA A 218 38.88 -9.62 -29.29
C ALA A 218 37.93 -10.64 -28.66
N ILE A 219 36.92 -11.07 -29.41
CA ILE A 219 36.03 -12.14 -28.98
C ILE A 219 36.67 -13.49 -29.28
N HIS A 220 36.77 -14.33 -28.27
CA HIS A 220 37.30 -15.68 -28.38
C HIS A 220 36.26 -16.72 -28.06
N GLN A 221 36.21 -17.81 -28.83
CA GLN A 221 35.43 -18.98 -28.46
C GLN A 221 36.26 -19.83 -27.49
N ASP A 222 35.92 -19.77 -26.21
CA ASP A 222 36.69 -20.48 -25.18
C ASP A 222 36.20 -21.90 -24.92
N TYR A 223 34.94 -22.19 -25.23
CA TYR A 223 34.37 -23.53 -25.03
C TYR A 223 33.29 -23.82 -26.07
N ALA A 224 33.33 -25.03 -26.63
CA ALA A 224 32.30 -25.55 -27.51
C ALA A 224 31.34 -26.45 -26.71
N ILE A 225 30.06 -26.10 -26.67
CA ILE A 225 29.00 -26.95 -26.19
C ILE A 225 28.73 -27.97 -27.31
N ASN A 226 28.75 -29.28 -26.99
CA ASN A 226 28.47 -30.30 -27.97
C ASN A 226 27.08 -30.08 -28.60
N SER A 227 26.97 -30.22 -29.92
CA SER A 227 25.70 -30.05 -30.62
C SER A 227 24.60 -31.00 -30.16
N ALA A 228 24.96 -32.18 -29.65
CA ALA A 228 24.02 -33.15 -29.04
C ALA A 228 23.50 -32.67 -27.67
N ASP A 229 24.24 -31.77 -26.99
CA ASP A 229 23.95 -31.21 -25.70
C ASP A 229 23.75 -29.68 -25.77
N ALA A 230 23.36 -29.19 -26.95
CA ALA A 230 23.13 -27.73 -27.14
C ALA A 230 22.19 -27.18 -26.09
N ALA A 231 22.52 -26.02 -25.57
CA ALA A 231 21.68 -25.36 -24.57
C ALA A 231 20.33 -24.93 -25.17
N SER A 232 19.27 -25.17 -24.42
CA SER A 232 17.96 -24.61 -24.73
C SER A 232 17.93 -23.09 -24.50
N ASP A 233 16.83 -22.44 -24.80
CA ASP A 233 16.68 -20.99 -24.62
C ASP A 233 16.84 -20.46 -23.17
N LYS A 234 16.96 -21.35 -22.20
CA LYS A 234 17.12 -21.02 -20.77
C LYS A 234 18.53 -21.34 -20.30
N VAL A 235 19.29 -20.30 -20.03
CA VAL A 235 20.65 -20.40 -19.51
C VAL A 235 20.82 -19.40 -18.36
N ALA A 236 21.36 -19.89 -17.26
CA ALA A 236 21.80 -19.06 -16.14
C ALA A 236 23.33 -18.98 -16.15
N ILE A 237 23.87 -17.77 -16.10
CA ILE A 237 25.30 -17.53 -15.98
C ILE A 237 25.54 -16.36 -15.03
N ASN A 238 26.57 -16.48 -14.19
CA ASN A 238 27.07 -15.37 -13.38
C ASN A 238 28.51 -15.64 -12.96
N TYR A 239 29.20 -14.57 -12.54
CA TYR A 239 30.53 -14.64 -11.94
C TYR A 239 30.37 -14.68 -10.43
N VAL A 240 30.72 -15.80 -9.81
CA VAL A 240 30.55 -16.08 -8.39
C VAL A 240 31.79 -16.80 -7.84
N LYS A 241 32.22 -16.46 -6.63
CA LYS A 241 33.38 -17.07 -5.98
C LYS A 241 34.62 -17.17 -6.90
N SER A 242 34.93 -16.07 -7.57
CA SER A 242 36.08 -15.94 -8.51
C SER A 242 36.03 -16.91 -9.69
N ARG A 243 34.84 -17.35 -10.11
CA ARG A 243 34.64 -18.22 -11.28
C ARG A 243 33.33 -17.92 -11.99
N PHE A 244 33.25 -18.21 -13.27
CA PHE A 244 31.99 -18.22 -13.97
C PHE A 244 31.28 -19.55 -13.72
N VAL A 245 29.99 -19.49 -13.39
CA VAL A 245 29.11 -20.65 -13.25
C VAL A 245 28.05 -20.56 -14.34
N ILE A 246 27.91 -21.63 -15.12
CA ILE A 246 26.91 -21.77 -16.18
C ILE A 246 26.01 -22.93 -15.84
N ALA A 247 24.71 -22.72 -15.90
CA ALA A 247 23.71 -23.76 -15.73
C ALA A 247 22.64 -23.66 -16.83
N TYR A 248 22.33 -24.75 -17.48
CA TYR A 248 21.40 -24.77 -18.60
C TYR A 248 20.70 -26.13 -18.74
N SER A 249 19.58 -26.18 -19.46
CA SER A 249 18.94 -27.38 -19.93
C SER A 249 19.32 -27.59 -21.39
N THR A 250 19.61 -28.84 -21.76
CA THR A 250 19.90 -29.18 -23.14
C THR A 250 18.62 -29.30 -23.96
N THR A 251 18.74 -29.27 -25.27
CA THR A 251 17.60 -29.51 -26.19
C THR A 251 17.04 -30.93 -26.09
N SER A 252 17.83 -31.89 -25.59
CA SER A 252 17.39 -33.26 -25.29
C SER A 252 16.65 -33.38 -23.93
N GLY A 253 16.53 -32.30 -23.16
CA GLY A 253 15.85 -32.29 -21.86
C GLY A 253 16.73 -32.67 -20.66
N THR A 254 18.03 -32.86 -20.85
CA THR A 254 18.98 -33.11 -19.76
C THR A 254 19.40 -31.77 -19.14
N THR A 255 19.43 -31.68 -17.81
CA THR A 255 19.93 -30.50 -17.12
C THR A 255 21.41 -30.62 -16.78
N GLN A 256 22.18 -29.58 -17.04
CA GLN A 256 23.62 -29.50 -16.82
C GLN A 256 23.98 -28.25 -16.03
N SER A 257 24.91 -28.35 -15.08
CA SER A 257 25.50 -27.19 -14.40
C SER A 257 27.00 -27.36 -14.24
N TYR A 258 27.73 -26.35 -14.59
CA TYR A 258 29.20 -26.36 -14.62
C TYR A 258 29.77 -25.12 -13.96
N ALA A 259 30.90 -25.26 -13.26
CA ALA A 259 31.73 -24.16 -12.80
C ALA A 259 33.00 -24.10 -13.66
N LEU A 260 33.29 -22.91 -14.16
CA LEU A 260 34.48 -22.60 -14.93
C LEU A 260 35.49 -21.95 -13.99
N ALA A 261 36.55 -22.66 -13.64
CA ALA A 261 37.63 -22.06 -12.84
C ALA A 261 38.38 -21.00 -13.65
N ARG A 262 38.58 -19.81 -13.08
CA ARG A 262 39.50 -18.82 -13.65
C ARG A 262 40.92 -19.31 -13.42
N ASN A 263 41.67 -19.57 -14.49
CA ASN A 263 43.15 -19.70 -14.38
C ASN A 263 43.75 -18.32 -14.18
N THR A 264 44.70 -18.19 -13.28
CA THR A 264 45.40 -16.97 -12.93
C THR A 264 46.38 -16.44 -14.03
N GLY A 265 46.31 -16.97 -15.24
CA GLY A 265 47.04 -16.52 -16.41
C GLY A 265 46.19 -15.69 -17.36
N SER A 266 46.84 -15.03 -18.32
CA SER A 266 46.22 -14.16 -19.33
C SER A 266 45.20 -14.85 -20.27
N SER A 267 45.00 -16.16 -20.16
CA SER A 267 43.97 -16.93 -20.87
C SER A 267 43.09 -17.71 -19.88
N ILE A 268 41.79 -17.52 -19.99
CA ILE A 268 40.82 -18.39 -19.30
C ILE A 268 40.75 -19.70 -20.09
N ASN A 269 41.36 -20.72 -19.55
CA ASN A 269 41.31 -22.06 -20.19
C ASN A 269 40.13 -22.84 -19.62
N PHE A 270 39.04 -22.93 -20.37
CA PHE A 270 37.85 -23.69 -20.02
C PHE A 270 37.98 -25.18 -20.27
N SER A 271 39.18 -25.71 -20.47
CA SER A 271 39.38 -27.10 -20.81
C SER A 271 38.94 -28.13 -19.75
N THR A 272 38.65 -27.64 -18.54
CA THR A 272 38.15 -28.49 -17.46
C THR A 272 36.92 -27.86 -16.79
N LEU A 273 35.74 -28.21 -17.32
CA LEU A 273 34.48 -27.90 -16.65
C LEU A 273 34.30 -28.82 -15.45
N THR A 274 34.04 -28.26 -14.30
CA THR A 274 33.66 -29.01 -13.11
C THR A 274 32.14 -29.11 -13.04
N ALA A 275 31.60 -30.34 -13.24
CA ALA A 275 30.17 -30.57 -13.08
C ALA A 275 29.76 -30.39 -11.61
N ILE A 276 28.71 -29.61 -11.38
CA ILE A 276 28.20 -29.26 -10.03
C ILE A 276 27.06 -30.20 -9.61
N ASN A 277 26.22 -30.61 -10.54
CA ASN A 277 25.03 -31.42 -10.27
C ASN A 277 25.25 -32.95 -10.28
N GLY A 278 26.47 -33.44 -10.27
CA GLY A 278 26.81 -34.84 -10.56
C GLY A 278 26.05 -35.92 -9.77
N SER A 279 25.76 -35.68 -8.47
CA SER A 279 25.00 -36.63 -7.64
C SER A 279 23.66 -36.13 -7.16
N THR A 280 23.27 -34.90 -7.51
CA THR A 280 22.00 -34.31 -7.07
C THR A 280 20.90 -34.68 -8.03
N THR A 281 19.85 -35.36 -7.54
CA THR A 281 18.64 -35.60 -8.32
C THR A 281 17.81 -34.35 -8.44
N LEU A 282 17.77 -33.76 -9.63
CA LEU A 282 16.89 -32.64 -9.92
C LEU A 282 15.48 -33.11 -10.28
N PRO A 283 14.44 -32.33 -9.96
CA PRO A 283 13.08 -32.65 -10.44
C PRO A 283 13.02 -32.75 -11.96
N SER A 284 12.12 -33.59 -12.48
CA SER A 284 11.93 -33.75 -13.92
C SER A 284 11.57 -32.41 -14.58
N GLY A 285 12.19 -32.11 -15.73
CA GLY A 285 11.95 -30.84 -16.44
C GLY A 285 12.47 -29.59 -15.74
N PHE A 286 13.45 -29.73 -14.84
CA PHE A 286 14.02 -28.58 -14.14
C PHE A 286 14.72 -27.64 -15.12
N THR A 287 14.37 -26.36 -15.03
CA THR A 287 14.91 -25.29 -15.85
C THR A 287 15.74 -24.34 -14.99
N PHE A 288 17.03 -24.19 -15.29
CA PHE A 288 17.90 -23.23 -14.63
C PHE A 288 17.63 -21.81 -15.13
N THR A 289 17.55 -20.84 -14.22
CA THR A 289 17.28 -19.43 -14.55
C THR A 289 18.24 -18.46 -13.89
N ALA A 290 18.85 -18.84 -12.76
CA ALA A 290 19.62 -17.90 -11.95
C ALA A 290 20.84 -18.53 -11.30
N VAL A 291 21.91 -17.75 -11.19
CA VAL A 291 23.10 -18.05 -10.38
C VAL A 291 23.45 -16.79 -9.60
N THR A 292 23.70 -16.93 -8.29
CA THR A 292 24.14 -15.82 -7.43
C THR A 292 25.03 -16.29 -6.29
N GLU A 293 25.62 -15.38 -5.53
CA GLU A 293 26.45 -15.71 -4.38
C GLU A 293 26.03 -15.01 -3.09
N SER A 294 26.48 -15.57 -1.98
CA SER A 294 26.53 -14.93 -0.66
C SER A 294 27.96 -15.00 -0.09
N SER A 295 28.13 -14.59 1.17
CA SER A 295 29.45 -14.66 1.83
C SER A 295 30.04 -16.08 1.83
N ASN A 296 29.25 -17.11 2.08
CA ASN A 296 29.73 -18.48 2.35
C ASN A 296 29.45 -19.50 1.26
N ALA A 297 28.56 -19.17 0.30
CA ALA A 297 28.14 -20.10 -0.73
C ALA A 297 27.77 -19.37 -2.02
N PHE A 298 27.57 -20.13 -3.08
CA PHE A 298 26.80 -19.67 -4.22
C PHE A 298 25.55 -20.52 -4.42
N TYR A 299 24.60 -19.99 -5.14
CA TYR A 299 23.30 -20.61 -5.35
C TYR A 299 22.98 -20.71 -6.83
N ILE A 300 22.41 -21.86 -7.20
CA ILE A 300 21.90 -22.10 -8.54
C ILE A 300 20.40 -22.32 -8.40
N GLY A 301 19.60 -21.56 -9.13
CA GLY A 301 18.15 -21.59 -9.01
C GLY A 301 17.44 -21.76 -10.33
N GLY A 302 16.16 -22.10 -10.22
CA GLY A 302 15.28 -22.30 -11.35
C GLY A 302 13.94 -22.83 -10.91
N TYR A 303 13.24 -23.52 -11.80
CA TYR A 303 11.93 -24.07 -11.52
C TYR A 303 11.69 -25.39 -12.24
N SER A 304 10.76 -26.18 -11.73
CA SER A 304 10.18 -27.35 -12.40
C SER A 304 8.66 -27.20 -12.42
N GLY A 305 8.09 -27.18 -13.62
CA GLY A 305 6.67 -26.84 -13.77
C GLY A 305 6.37 -25.42 -13.27
N ASP A 306 5.57 -25.32 -12.21
CA ASP A 306 5.16 -24.06 -11.59
C ASP A 306 5.81 -23.80 -10.22
N GLU A 307 6.81 -24.61 -9.81
CA GLU A 307 7.45 -24.54 -8.50
C GLU A 307 8.91 -24.10 -8.61
N GLY A 308 9.23 -22.97 -8.00
CA GLY A 308 10.58 -22.42 -7.96
C GLY A 308 11.43 -22.99 -6.82
N MET A 309 12.71 -23.25 -7.10
CA MET A 309 13.64 -23.75 -6.09
C MET A 309 15.08 -23.30 -6.34
N ALA A 310 15.89 -23.29 -5.28
CA ALA A 310 17.31 -23.03 -5.40
C ALA A 310 18.15 -23.98 -4.55
N PHE A 311 19.36 -24.22 -5.04
CA PHE A 311 20.35 -25.13 -4.46
C PHE A 311 21.59 -24.36 -4.05
N LYS A 312 22.12 -24.68 -2.89
CA LYS A 312 23.37 -24.18 -2.35
C LYS A 312 24.53 -25.05 -2.78
N VAL A 313 25.65 -24.42 -3.13
CA VAL A 313 26.94 -25.05 -3.35
C VAL A 313 27.97 -24.28 -2.52
N THR A 314 28.74 -24.99 -1.69
CA THR A 314 29.83 -24.42 -0.93
C THR A 314 31.16 -24.66 -1.63
N VAL A 315 32.12 -23.75 -1.41
CA VAL A 315 33.48 -23.84 -1.91
C VAL A 315 34.39 -24.00 -0.70
N ASP A 316 35.16 -25.06 -0.64
CA ASP A 316 36.11 -25.29 0.44
C ASP A 316 37.39 -24.44 0.26
N SER A 317 38.31 -24.54 1.24
CA SER A 317 39.58 -23.81 1.22
C SER A 317 40.52 -24.21 0.07
N SER A 318 40.32 -25.40 -0.52
CA SER A 318 41.04 -25.87 -1.71
C SER A 318 40.39 -25.42 -3.02
N GLY A 319 39.22 -24.80 -2.97
CA GLY A 319 38.42 -24.42 -4.12
C GLY A 319 37.53 -25.54 -4.67
N ALA A 320 37.45 -26.68 -3.97
CA ALA A 320 36.56 -27.77 -4.39
C ALA A 320 35.09 -27.44 -4.07
N LEU A 321 34.19 -27.96 -4.91
CA LEU A 321 32.76 -27.69 -4.83
C LEU A 321 32.04 -28.83 -4.10
N SER A 322 31.13 -28.46 -3.21
CA SER A 322 30.20 -29.44 -2.60
C SER A 322 29.14 -29.87 -3.61
N THR A 323 28.42 -30.94 -3.26
CA THR A 323 27.18 -31.30 -3.96
C THR A 323 26.11 -30.24 -3.73
N MET A 324 25.17 -30.12 -4.69
CA MET A 324 24.05 -29.18 -4.59
C MET A 324 23.06 -29.63 -3.49
N VAL A 325 22.70 -28.74 -2.59
CA VAL A 325 21.72 -28.97 -1.53
C VAL A 325 20.57 -27.96 -1.67
N ARG A 326 19.32 -28.44 -1.75
CA ARG A 326 18.18 -27.54 -1.86
C ARG A 326 18.00 -26.70 -0.60
N VAL A 327 17.95 -25.36 -0.75
CA VAL A 327 17.80 -24.40 0.35
C VAL A 327 16.59 -23.47 0.19
N ILE A 328 16.02 -23.39 -1.01
CA ILE A 328 14.79 -22.65 -1.28
C ILE A 328 13.79 -23.57 -1.96
N LEU A 329 12.54 -23.50 -1.50
CA LEU A 329 11.36 -24.03 -2.15
C LEU A 329 10.29 -22.95 -2.06
N LEU A 330 9.89 -22.38 -3.21
CA LEU A 330 8.87 -21.34 -3.27
C LEU A 330 7.46 -21.94 -3.16
N PRO A 331 6.45 -21.13 -2.83
CA PRO A 331 5.06 -21.55 -2.88
C PRO A 331 4.68 -22.08 -4.26
N LYS A 332 3.69 -22.97 -4.32
CA LYS A 332 3.12 -23.45 -5.61
C LYS A 332 2.65 -22.28 -6.46
N SER A 333 2.76 -22.44 -7.77
CA SER A 333 2.43 -21.42 -8.78
C SER A 333 3.36 -20.20 -8.75
N GLU A 334 4.57 -20.36 -8.20
CA GLU A 334 5.59 -19.32 -8.18
C GLU A 334 6.93 -19.86 -8.69
N GLN A 335 7.28 -19.50 -9.92
CA GLN A 335 8.55 -19.88 -10.56
C GLN A 335 9.66 -18.92 -10.11
N LEU A 336 10.86 -19.44 -9.87
CA LEU A 336 12.05 -18.64 -9.64
C LEU A 336 12.68 -18.27 -11.00
N LEU A 337 12.77 -16.96 -11.28
CA LEU A 337 13.25 -16.43 -12.56
C LEU A 337 14.63 -15.80 -12.46
N GLN A 338 14.97 -15.19 -11.32
CA GLN A 338 16.26 -14.57 -11.09
C GLN A 338 16.62 -14.57 -9.60
N MET A 339 17.90 -14.57 -9.29
CA MET A 339 18.45 -14.36 -7.95
C MET A 339 19.57 -13.33 -8.00
N TYR A 340 19.63 -12.50 -6.98
CA TYR A 340 20.67 -11.47 -6.87
C TYR A 340 21.16 -11.37 -5.42
N GLY A 341 22.41 -11.75 -5.19
CA GLY A 341 23.07 -11.66 -3.87
C GLY A 341 23.58 -10.25 -3.63
N TYR A 342 23.39 -9.75 -2.42
CA TYR A 342 23.85 -8.42 -2.02
C TYR A 342 24.31 -8.38 -0.56
N LEU A 343 25.37 -7.63 -0.29
CA LEU A 343 26.00 -7.48 1.05
C LEU A 343 26.34 -8.81 1.73
N GLY A 344 26.45 -9.90 0.97
CA GLY A 344 26.81 -11.22 1.48
C GLY A 344 25.74 -11.93 2.30
N SER A 345 24.72 -11.21 2.80
CA SER A 345 23.66 -11.72 3.68
C SER A 345 22.24 -11.61 3.11
N TYR A 346 22.05 -10.92 2.01
CA TYR A 346 20.76 -10.79 1.34
C TYR A 346 20.77 -11.48 -0.01
N VAL A 347 19.67 -12.13 -0.36
CA VAL A 347 19.41 -12.64 -1.71
C VAL A 347 18.03 -12.17 -2.15
N MET A 348 17.99 -11.38 -3.23
CA MET A 348 16.74 -11.00 -3.89
C MET A 348 16.27 -12.14 -4.76
N LEU A 349 14.99 -12.49 -4.67
CA LEU A 349 14.36 -13.51 -5.49
C LEU A 349 13.39 -12.82 -6.44
N GLY A 350 13.69 -12.88 -7.72
CA GLY A 350 12.79 -12.50 -8.80
C GLY A 350 11.96 -13.71 -9.21
N THR A 351 10.65 -13.58 -9.06
CA THR A 351 9.71 -14.69 -9.31
C THR A 351 8.69 -14.32 -10.37
N SER A 352 7.93 -15.30 -10.84
CA SER A 352 6.80 -15.08 -11.76
C SER A 352 5.69 -14.23 -11.12
N ARG A 353 5.66 -14.10 -9.78
CA ARG A 353 4.66 -13.31 -9.05
C ARG A 353 5.18 -11.98 -8.52
N GLY A 354 6.49 -11.77 -8.52
CA GLY A 354 7.06 -10.52 -8.02
C GLY A 354 8.42 -10.68 -7.36
N VAL A 355 8.69 -9.80 -6.39
CA VAL A 355 9.97 -9.73 -5.69
C VAL A 355 9.83 -10.20 -4.25
N ARG A 356 10.74 -11.09 -3.83
CA ARG A 356 10.96 -11.45 -2.43
C ARG A 356 12.36 -11.08 -1.99
N VAL A 357 12.52 -10.75 -0.72
CA VAL A 357 13.81 -10.58 -0.07
C VAL A 357 14.06 -11.79 0.83
N ALA A 358 15.22 -12.38 0.68
CA ALA A 358 15.68 -13.49 1.50
C ALA A 358 16.94 -13.09 2.28
N VAL A 359 17.09 -13.66 3.46
CA VAL A 359 18.25 -13.50 4.33
C VAL A 359 19.02 -14.81 4.37
N VAL A 360 20.33 -14.70 4.33
CA VAL A 360 21.26 -15.84 4.38
C VAL A 360 21.90 -15.91 5.77
N ASP A 361 21.83 -17.07 6.40
CA ASP A 361 22.51 -17.32 7.67
C ASP A 361 24.02 -17.61 7.48
N THR A 362 24.71 -17.81 8.61
CA THR A 362 26.15 -18.11 8.64
C THR A 362 26.51 -19.44 7.97
N ASP A 363 25.57 -20.36 7.87
CA ASP A 363 25.76 -21.67 7.24
C ASP A 363 25.37 -21.65 5.75
N GLY A 364 24.91 -20.50 5.25
CA GLY A 364 24.47 -20.33 3.88
C GLY A 364 23.07 -20.88 3.60
N ASN A 365 22.23 -21.11 4.61
CA ASN A 365 20.83 -21.43 4.39
C ASN A 365 20.04 -20.14 4.17
N VAL A 366 18.95 -20.24 3.43
CA VAL A 366 18.21 -19.08 2.95
C VAL A 366 16.79 -19.10 3.51
N SER A 367 16.40 -18.01 4.16
CA SER A 367 15.03 -17.77 4.62
C SER A 367 14.44 -16.58 3.86
N TYR A 368 13.32 -16.75 3.19
CA TYR A 368 12.68 -15.69 2.40
C TYR A 368 11.42 -15.15 3.07
N GLY A 369 11.16 -13.86 2.86
CA GLY A 369 10.00 -13.15 3.34
C GLY A 369 8.80 -13.18 2.38
N PRO A 370 7.73 -12.42 2.69
CA PRO A 370 6.58 -12.24 1.80
C PRO A 370 6.99 -11.54 0.50
N LEU A 371 6.05 -11.46 -0.45
CA LEU A 371 6.22 -10.61 -1.63
C LEU A 371 6.33 -9.14 -1.18
N VAL A 372 7.41 -8.48 -1.54
CA VAL A 372 7.60 -7.04 -1.34
C VAL A 372 6.79 -6.26 -2.38
N PHE A 373 6.79 -6.77 -3.61
CA PHE A 373 6.04 -6.21 -4.73
C PHE A 373 5.48 -7.34 -5.58
N GLU A 374 4.21 -7.23 -5.96
CA GLU A 374 3.55 -8.16 -6.90
C GLU A 374 3.73 -7.64 -8.33
N ALA A 375 4.31 -8.46 -9.20
CA ALA A 375 4.51 -8.17 -10.61
C ALA A 375 3.74 -9.16 -11.48
N THR A 376 3.06 -8.66 -12.50
CA THR A 376 2.28 -9.51 -13.42
C THR A 376 3.12 -10.22 -14.48
N ASN A 377 4.31 -9.67 -14.82
CA ASN A 377 5.16 -10.16 -15.91
C ASN A 377 6.46 -10.83 -15.43
N GLY A 378 6.57 -11.14 -14.13
CA GLY A 378 7.78 -11.72 -13.57
C GLY A 378 8.95 -10.74 -13.45
N VAL A 379 10.00 -11.15 -12.74
CA VAL A 379 11.16 -10.31 -12.42
C VAL A 379 12.45 -11.02 -12.83
N TYR A 380 13.20 -10.42 -13.76
CA TYR A 380 14.36 -11.05 -14.39
C TYR A 380 15.67 -10.31 -14.12
N ALA A 381 15.66 -9.15 -13.51
CA ALA A 381 16.85 -8.35 -13.32
C ALA A 381 16.85 -7.53 -12.04
N PHE A 382 18.03 -7.42 -11.44
CA PHE A 382 18.30 -6.62 -10.24
C PHE A 382 19.62 -5.86 -10.38
N THR A 383 19.72 -4.75 -9.65
CA THR A 383 20.98 -4.08 -9.29
C THR A 383 20.84 -3.51 -7.89
N ALA A 384 21.94 -3.26 -7.21
CA ALA A 384 21.91 -2.69 -5.87
C ALA A 384 23.01 -1.65 -5.66
N ARG A 385 22.75 -0.69 -4.78
CA ARG A 385 23.73 0.26 -4.30
C ARG A 385 23.33 0.80 -2.92
N ASN A 386 24.27 0.84 -1.99
CA ASN A 386 24.04 1.23 -0.58
C ASN A 386 22.97 0.33 0.08
N SER A 387 21.92 0.92 0.65
CA SER A 387 20.79 0.18 1.22
C SER A 387 19.67 -0.13 0.23
N PHE A 388 19.81 0.24 -1.04
CA PHE A 388 18.76 0.12 -2.04
C PHE A 388 19.03 -0.98 -3.06
N VAL A 389 17.94 -1.67 -3.42
CA VAL A 389 17.90 -2.63 -4.54
C VAL A 389 16.88 -2.15 -5.56
N TRP A 390 17.23 -2.21 -6.83
CA TRP A 390 16.33 -1.96 -7.96
C TRP A 390 15.98 -3.28 -8.63
N ALA A 391 14.70 -3.49 -8.86
CA ALA A 391 14.17 -4.66 -9.57
C ALA A 391 13.41 -4.20 -10.83
N GLY A 392 13.64 -4.88 -11.93
CA GLY A 392 12.96 -4.63 -13.20
C GLY A 392 11.58 -5.27 -13.20
N VAL A 393 10.52 -4.46 -13.29
CA VAL A 393 9.12 -4.88 -13.21
C VAL A 393 8.22 -3.99 -14.07
N ASN A 394 6.95 -4.35 -14.18
CA ASN A 394 5.90 -3.47 -14.71
C ASN A 394 5.41 -2.54 -13.60
N ALA A 395 6.16 -1.48 -13.35
CA ALA A 395 5.96 -0.58 -12.20
C ALA A 395 5.14 0.67 -12.53
N GLY A 396 5.05 1.06 -13.80
CA GLY A 396 4.41 2.29 -14.23
C GLY A 396 2.90 2.17 -14.39
N VAL A 397 2.23 3.33 -14.46
CA VAL A 397 0.78 3.42 -14.72
C VAL A 397 0.45 2.75 -16.06
N GLY A 398 -0.62 1.94 -16.06
CA GLY A 398 -0.99 1.17 -17.25
C GLY A 398 -0.08 -0.03 -17.56
N GLY A 399 0.74 -0.46 -16.60
CA GLY A 399 1.63 -1.62 -16.77
C GLY A 399 2.91 -1.31 -17.54
N GLN A 400 3.32 -0.05 -17.62
CA GLN A 400 4.59 0.34 -18.24
C GLN A 400 5.76 -0.29 -17.52
N THR A 401 6.76 -0.69 -18.29
CA THR A 401 7.96 -1.33 -17.77
C THR A 401 8.89 -0.31 -17.10
N GLY A 402 9.49 -0.68 -16.00
CA GLY A 402 10.40 0.17 -15.26
C GLY A 402 11.11 -0.54 -14.12
N LEU A 403 11.57 0.25 -13.18
CA LEU A 403 12.24 -0.21 -11.97
C LEU A 403 11.42 0.15 -10.74
N ILE A 404 11.36 -0.76 -9.78
CA ILE A 404 11.03 -0.41 -8.39
C ILE A 404 12.33 -0.29 -7.60
N ARG A 405 12.32 0.57 -6.59
CA ARG A 405 13.40 0.71 -5.61
C ARG A 405 12.94 0.18 -4.27
N ILE A 406 13.66 -0.78 -3.71
CA ILE A 406 13.41 -1.42 -2.42
C ILE A 406 14.47 -0.94 -1.44
N ASN A 407 14.07 -0.51 -0.25
CA ASN A 407 14.99 -0.07 0.80
C ASN A 407 15.20 -1.18 1.83
N LEU A 408 16.34 -1.85 1.79
CA LEU A 408 16.72 -2.89 2.75
C LEU A 408 16.95 -2.35 4.18
N GLY A 409 17.19 -1.04 4.31
CA GLY A 409 17.33 -0.36 5.60
C GLY A 409 16.00 0.02 6.26
N ALA A 410 14.87 -0.23 5.61
CA ALA A 410 13.53 0.11 6.11
C ALA A 410 12.61 -1.14 6.12
N PRO A 411 12.82 -2.07 7.07
CA PRO A 411 11.93 -3.21 7.24
C PRO A 411 10.56 -2.74 7.74
N LEU A 412 9.50 -3.39 7.28
CA LEU A 412 8.11 -3.15 7.67
C LEU A 412 7.64 -4.20 8.68
N ALA A 413 6.61 -3.88 9.47
CA ALA A 413 6.09 -4.76 10.52
C ALA A 413 5.62 -6.14 10.02
N ASN A 414 5.27 -6.26 8.75
CA ASN A 414 4.85 -7.52 8.12
C ASN A 414 6.02 -8.38 7.58
N ASN A 415 7.26 -8.13 8.02
CA ASN A 415 8.49 -8.70 7.49
C ASN A 415 8.74 -8.40 6.00
N GLY A 416 8.09 -7.39 5.45
CA GLY A 416 8.36 -6.83 4.14
C GLY A 416 9.40 -5.70 4.22
N TYR A 417 9.63 -5.04 3.09
CA TYR A 417 10.51 -3.88 2.99
C TYR A 417 9.80 -2.72 2.30
N ALA A 418 10.19 -1.49 2.68
CA ALA A 418 9.71 -0.30 2.02
C ALA A 418 10.12 -0.29 0.54
N TYR A 419 9.19 0.04 -0.35
CA TYR A 419 9.45 0.11 -1.79
C TYR A 419 8.68 1.26 -2.44
N ALA A 420 9.15 1.70 -3.59
CA ALA A 420 8.47 2.68 -4.44
C ALA A 420 8.77 2.42 -5.92
N THR A 421 7.86 2.83 -6.79
CA THR A 421 8.13 2.96 -8.22
C THR A 421 9.24 3.97 -8.43
N ASP A 422 10.21 3.63 -9.28
CA ASP A 422 11.36 4.48 -9.60
C ASP A 422 11.33 4.86 -11.10
N LEU A 423 12.34 4.54 -11.84
CA LEU A 423 12.49 4.89 -13.25
C LEU A 423 11.53 4.06 -14.12
N VAL A 424 10.87 4.70 -15.07
CA VAL A 424 9.92 4.07 -15.99
C VAL A 424 10.32 4.32 -17.43
N ALA A 425 10.26 3.28 -18.27
CA ALA A 425 10.37 3.39 -19.71
C ALA A 425 9.00 3.80 -20.27
N THR A 426 8.84 5.06 -20.59
CA THR A 426 7.55 5.66 -20.97
C THR A 426 6.97 4.98 -22.22
N SER A 427 5.71 4.59 -22.15
CA SER A 427 4.93 3.94 -23.22
C SER A 427 5.49 2.60 -23.70
N VAL A 428 6.24 1.89 -22.86
CA VAL A 428 6.83 0.59 -23.18
C VAL A 428 6.32 -0.48 -22.25
N THR A 429 6.01 -1.64 -22.81
CA THR A 429 5.69 -2.87 -22.08
C THR A 429 6.63 -3.97 -22.55
N GLY A 430 7.27 -4.69 -21.63
CA GLY A 430 8.22 -5.75 -21.95
C GLY A 430 8.95 -6.21 -20.69
N HIS A 431 9.78 -7.23 -20.81
CA HIS A 431 10.58 -7.69 -19.66
C HIS A 431 11.87 -6.89 -19.53
N VAL A 432 12.23 -6.54 -18.30
CA VAL A 432 13.56 -6.00 -18.00
C VAL A 432 14.52 -7.17 -17.81
N HIS A 433 15.44 -7.37 -18.74
CA HIS A 433 16.40 -8.48 -18.69
C HIS A 433 17.71 -8.16 -17.98
N SER A 434 18.07 -6.90 -17.88
CA SER A 434 19.29 -6.48 -17.19
C SER A 434 19.15 -5.06 -16.65
N VAL A 435 19.78 -4.82 -15.51
CA VAL A 435 19.87 -3.50 -14.87
C VAL A 435 21.32 -3.30 -14.46
N ALA A 436 21.90 -2.15 -14.77
CA ALA A 436 23.25 -1.75 -14.37
C ALA A 436 23.22 -0.40 -13.64
N THR A 437 24.19 -0.20 -12.75
CA THR A 437 24.40 1.06 -12.05
C THR A 437 25.78 1.61 -12.41
N PHE A 438 25.87 2.83 -12.91
CA PHE A 438 27.11 3.55 -13.09
C PHE A 438 27.74 3.92 -11.74
N ASP A 439 29.04 4.22 -11.73
CA ASP A 439 29.75 4.65 -10.52
C ASP A 439 29.17 5.95 -9.93
N ASN A 440 28.67 6.85 -10.77
CA ASN A 440 27.96 8.06 -10.34
C ASN A 440 26.55 7.82 -9.79
N GLY A 441 26.08 6.58 -9.79
CA GLY A 441 24.78 6.19 -9.23
C GLY A 441 23.63 6.15 -10.20
N ARG A 442 23.78 6.65 -11.43
CA ARG A 442 22.75 6.57 -12.48
C ARG A 442 22.46 5.12 -12.84
N LYS A 443 21.24 4.86 -13.28
CA LYS A 443 20.80 3.54 -13.69
C LYS A 443 20.68 3.43 -15.21
N ALA A 444 20.93 2.21 -15.68
CA ALA A 444 20.61 1.82 -17.04
C ALA A 444 19.93 0.47 -17.00
N PHE A 445 18.92 0.26 -17.84
CA PHE A 445 18.23 -1.02 -17.92
C PHE A 445 17.79 -1.33 -19.35
N THR A 446 17.67 -2.60 -19.66
CA THR A 446 17.25 -3.05 -20.98
C THR A 446 15.85 -3.61 -20.92
N VAL A 447 15.00 -3.20 -21.88
CA VAL A 447 13.64 -3.67 -22.04
C VAL A 447 13.54 -4.47 -23.33
N GLU A 448 13.03 -5.69 -23.25
CA GLU A 448 12.80 -6.56 -24.41
C GLU A 448 11.84 -5.87 -25.42
N GLY A 449 12.22 -5.90 -26.68
CA GLY A 449 11.45 -5.26 -27.75
C GLY A 449 11.58 -3.74 -27.83
N SER A 450 12.30 -3.10 -26.88
CA SER A 450 12.50 -1.65 -26.87
C SER A 450 13.98 -1.28 -26.94
N GLY A 451 14.82 -1.81 -26.05
CA GLY A 451 16.25 -1.56 -26.05
C GLY A 451 16.80 -1.03 -24.74
N LEU A 452 17.83 -0.19 -24.80
CA LEU A 452 18.57 0.35 -23.67
C LEU A 452 18.02 1.71 -23.24
N TRP A 453 17.57 1.77 -21.99
CA TRP A 453 17.10 2.98 -21.32
C TRP A 453 18.12 3.44 -20.29
N ILE A 454 18.43 4.73 -20.26
CA ILE A 454 19.41 5.31 -19.33
C ILE A 454 18.75 6.47 -18.58
N GLU A 455 18.98 6.52 -17.27
CA GLU A 455 18.62 7.66 -16.42
C GLU A 455 19.36 8.91 -16.87
N HIS A 456 18.65 10.03 -17.06
CA HIS A 456 19.27 11.29 -17.48
C HIS A 456 20.15 11.85 -16.36
N SER A 457 21.19 12.58 -16.70
CA SER A 457 22.13 13.13 -15.71
C SER A 457 21.50 14.23 -14.85
N THR A 458 20.67 15.07 -15.41
CA THR A 458 20.11 16.28 -14.79
C THR A 458 18.60 16.41 -14.91
N ASP A 459 18.04 16.17 -16.10
CA ASP A 459 16.65 16.45 -16.40
C ASP A 459 15.69 15.57 -15.60
N LEU A 460 14.67 16.18 -15.08
CA LEU A 460 13.56 15.54 -14.38
C LEU A 460 12.50 15.02 -15.35
N VAL A 461 11.67 14.08 -14.89
CA VAL A 461 10.43 13.71 -15.58
C VAL A 461 9.52 14.93 -15.74
N GLU A 462 8.66 14.93 -16.77
CA GLU A 462 7.74 16.06 -16.98
C GLU A 462 6.76 16.22 -15.84
N SER A 463 6.27 15.09 -15.32
CA SER A 463 5.39 15.06 -14.17
C SER A 463 5.60 13.79 -13.35
N GLY A 464 5.28 13.87 -12.08
CA GLY A 464 5.24 12.73 -11.18
C GLY A 464 4.03 12.83 -10.26
N THR A 465 3.48 11.69 -9.87
CA THR A 465 2.25 11.64 -9.07
C THR A 465 2.43 10.79 -7.83
N PHE A 466 1.75 11.14 -6.76
CA PHE A 466 1.48 10.21 -5.67
C PHE A 466 0.05 10.37 -5.17
N THR A 467 -0.52 9.25 -4.71
CA THR A 467 -1.87 9.20 -4.14
C THR A 467 -1.77 8.73 -2.70
N THR A 468 -2.42 9.46 -1.80
CA THR A 468 -2.46 9.09 -0.38
C THR A 468 -3.27 7.81 -0.18
N GLY A 469 -3.06 7.11 0.92
CA GLY A 469 -4.05 6.16 1.42
C GLY A 469 -5.37 6.86 1.73
N LEU A 470 -6.42 6.08 1.89
CA LEU A 470 -7.74 6.58 2.27
C LEU A 470 -7.70 7.04 3.74
N ILE A 471 -8.04 8.30 3.98
CA ILE A 471 -8.03 8.92 5.31
C ILE A 471 -9.42 8.78 5.92
N ARG A 472 -9.58 7.94 6.96
CA ARG A 472 -10.84 7.66 7.65
C ARG A 472 -10.86 8.10 9.11
N PHE A 473 -9.68 8.28 9.73
CA PHE A 473 -9.52 8.56 11.17
C PHE A 473 -10.10 7.44 12.06
N ASP A 474 -9.91 6.18 11.66
CA ASP A 474 -10.41 4.97 12.32
C ASP A 474 -11.92 4.95 12.59
N THR A 475 -12.70 5.63 11.76
CA THR A 475 -14.15 5.67 11.90
C THR A 475 -14.85 5.76 10.55
N LEU A 476 -16.01 5.10 10.45
CA LEU A 476 -16.90 5.18 9.28
C LEU A 476 -17.87 6.37 9.36
N GLU A 477 -17.82 7.13 10.45
CA GLU A 477 -18.63 8.32 10.60
C GLU A 477 -18.38 9.36 9.53
N ASN A 478 -19.42 10.04 9.11
CA ASN A 478 -19.32 11.13 8.16
C ASN A 478 -18.52 12.31 8.70
N LYS A 479 -17.78 12.96 7.82
CA LYS A 479 -16.93 14.11 8.13
C LYS A 479 -17.13 15.24 7.13
N ALA A 480 -17.23 16.45 7.63
CA ALA A 480 -17.13 17.66 6.82
C ALA A 480 -15.65 17.99 6.61
N TRP A 481 -15.17 17.83 5.39
CA TRP A 481 -13.80 18.16 5.01
C TRP A 481 -13.66 19.66 4.85
N LYS A 482 -12.65 20.27 5.54
CA LYS A 482 -12.55 21.73 5.64
C LYS A 482 -11.39 22.29 4.86
N ARG A 483 -10.17 21.84 5.13
CA ARG A 483 -8.96 22.42 4.52
C ARG A 483 -7.94 21.37 4.16
N LEU A 484 -7.25 21.61 3.07
CA LEU A 484 -6.01 20.96 2.70
C LEU A 484 -4.90 22.02 2.68
N ARG A 485 -3.90 21.84 3.53
CA ARG A 485 -2.68 22.65 3.54
C ARG A 485 -1.57 21.94 2.83
N LEU A 486 -0.84 22.65 2.02
CA LEU A 486 0.37 22.18 1.35
C LEU A 486 1.55 23.08 1.78
N ARG A 487 2.65 22.45 2.17
CA ARG A 487 3.89 23.15 2.47
C ARG A 487 4.88 22.96 1.33
N THR A 488 5.39 24.07 0.81
CA THR A 488 6.31 24.10 -0.33
C THR A 488 7.60 24.86 0.04
N PRO A 489 8.65 24.82 -0.78
CA PRO A 489 9.80 25.72 -0.65
C PRO A 489 9.40 27.20 -0.76
N ASP A 490 10.33 28.09 -0.38
CA ASP A 490 10.15 29.56 -0.45
C ASP A 490 9.72 30.04 -1.84
N THR A 491 10.06 29.33 -2.88
CA THR A 491 9.57 29.55 -4.26
C THR A 491 9.41 28.21 -4.95
N LEU A 492 8.17 27.86 -5.29
CA LEU A 492 7.84 26.63 -5.99
C LEU A 492 8.37 26.65 -7.43
N GLN A 493 9.17 25.65 -7.81
CA GLN A 493 9.86 25.57 -9.10
C GLN A 493 9.11 24.72 -10.16
N GLY A 494 7.83 24.51 -10.00
CA GLY A 494 6.94 23.80 -10.92
C GLY A 494 5.53 23.82 -10.36
N ASP A 495 4.55 23.33 -11.09
CA ASP A 495 3.17 23.30 -10.64
C ASP A 495 2.88 22.07 -9.77
N ILE A 496 1.92 22.19 -8.85
CA ILE A 496 1.37 21.05 -8.11
C ILE A 496 -0.13 21.02 -8.34
N GLN A 497 -0.62 20.03 -9.05
CA GLN A 497 -2.04 19.77 -9.19
C GLN A 497 -2.51 18.86 -8.06
N ILE A 498 -3.61 19.22 -7.43
CA ILE A 498 -4.26 18.43 -6.37
C ILE A 498 -5.59 17.92 -6.91
N ALA A 499 -5.86 16.64 -6.72
CA ALA A 499 -7.13 16.02 -7.07
C ALA A 499 -7.66 15.15 -5.92
N ARG A 500 -8.98 15.08 -5.80
CA ARG A 500 -9.67 14.07 -5.00
C ARG A 500 -9.70 12.76 -5.79
N VAL A 501 -9.41 11.65 -5.13
CA VAL A 501 -9.48 10.33 -5.75
C VAL A 501 -10.65 9.56 -5.17
N THR A 502 -11.51 9.06 -6.05
CA THR A 502 -12.56 8.09 -5.77
C THR A 502 -12.18 6.74 -6.39
N GLU A 503 -12.99 5.71 -6.22
CA GLU A 503 -12.73 4.40 -6.84
C GLU A 503 -12.65 4.45 -8.37
N THR A 504 -13.40 5.36 -8.98
CA THR A 504 -13.59 5.40 -10.45
C THR A 504 -12.97 6.62 -11.11
N ALA A 505 -12.64 7.68 -10.39
CA ALA A 505 -12.22 8.96 -10.95
C ALA A 505 -11.20 9.69 -10.06
N ALA A 506 -10.53 10.68 -10.65
CA ALA A 506 -9.75 11.67 -9.96
C ALA A 506 -10.24 13.06 -10.36
N ASP A 507 -10.97 13.71 -9.46
CA ASP A 507 -11.55 15.02 -9.69
C ASP A 507 -10.53 16.12 -9.34
N ALA A 508 -10.17 16.95 -10.29
CA ALA A 508 -9.23 18.05 -10.06
C ALA A 508 -9.83 19.07 -9.07
N LEU A 509 -9.08 19.38 -8.02
CA LEU A 509 -9.48 20.37 -7.02
C LEU A 509 -8.88 21.74 -7.34
N THR A 510 -7.56 21.80 -7.48
CA THR A 510 -6.82 23.04 -7.69
C THR A 510 -5.42 22.77 -8.25
N THR A 511 -4.81 23.82 -8.78
CA THR A 511 -3.41 23.83 -9.16
C THR A 511 -2.69 24.93 -8.39
N VAL A 512 -1.63 24.57 -7.68
CA VAL A 512 -0.70 25.50 -7.04
C VAL A 512 0.36 25.85 -8.06
N ALA A 513 0.35 27.09 -8.51
CA ALA A 513 1.20 27.52 -9.61
C ALA A 513 2.68 27.66 -9.20
N GLN A 514 3.57 27.47 -10.17
CA GLN A 514 4.99 27.83 -10.06
C GLN A 514 5.14 29.28 -9.53
N GLY A 515 6.06 29.52 -8.63
CA GLY A 515 6.28 30.81 -7.98
C GLY A 515 5.47 31.03 -6.69
N THR A 516 4.56 30.12 -6.32
CA THR A 516 3.89 30.15 -5.01
C THR A 516 4.92 29.96 -3.90
N THR A 517 4.75 30.69 -2.80
CA THR A 517 5.70 30.71 -1.67
C THR A 517 5.14 30.02 -0.43
N GLU A 518 6.01 29.28 0.25
CA GLU A 518 5.91 28.68 1.59
C GLU A 518 4.70 27.77 1.86
N GLN A 519 3.49 28.29 1.82
CA GLN A 519 2.30 27.54 2.22
C GLN A 519 1.12 27.87 1.31
N TYR A 520 0.37 26.84 0.98
CA TYR A 520 -0.88 26.97 0.23
C TYR A 520 -2.04 26.34 1.01
N ASP A 521 -3.10 27.09 1.23
CA ASP A 521 -4.32 26.65 1.90
C ASP A 521 -5.47 26.53 0.90
N TYR A 522 -6.06 25.32 0.80
CA TYR A 522 -7.21 25.06 -0.06
C TYR A 522 -8.45 24.73 0.77
N ASP A 523 -9.57 25.41 0.47
CA ASP A 523 -10.85 25.14 1.13
C ASP A 523 -11.55 23.93 0.46
N LEU A 524 -11.50 22.81 1.14
CA LEU A 524 -12.14 21.56 0.68
C LEU A 524 -13.67 21.62 0.74
N ALA A 525 -14.27 22.53 1.51
CA ALA A 525 -15.72 22.62 1.63
C ALA A 525 -16.41 23.01 0.31
N VAL A 526 -15.67 23.58 -0.64
CA VAL A 526 -16.18 23.90 -2.00
C VAL A 526 -16.42 22.61 -2.82
N VAL A 527 -15.60 21.59 -2.63
CA VAL A 527 -15.63 20.35 -3.42
C VAL A 527 -16.29 19.20 -2.66
N PHE A 528 -16.29 19.26 -1.33
CA PHE A 528 -17.03 18.38 -0.46
C PHE A 528 -18.20 19.17 0.16
N PRO A 529 -19.19 19.61 -0.63
CA PRO A 529 -20.33 20.37 -0.08
C PRO A 529 -21.11 19.54 0.92
N ASP A 530 -21.13 18.22 0.71
CA ASP A 530 -21.71 17.24 1.61
C ASP A 530 -20.64 16.57 2.49
N VAL A 531 -21.10 15.81 3.45
CA VAL A 531 -20.24 15.04 4.34
C VAL A 531 -19.80 13.73 3.66
N SER A 532 -18.56 13.30 3.89
CA SER A 532 -18.01 12.05 3.38
C SER A 532 -17.31 11.28 4.50
N PRO A 533 -17.43 9.93 4.55
CA PRO A 533 -16.74 9.14 5.58
C PRO A 533 -15.22 9.16 5.42
N ASP A 534 -14.71 9.41 4.24
CA ASP A 534 -13.28 9.35 3.91
C ASP A 534 -12.88 10.30 2.77
N ALA A 535 -11.59 10.45 2.57
CA ALA A 535 -11.00 11.15 1.44
C ALA A 535 -9.60 10.60 1.10
N SER A 536 -9.27 10.61 -0.17
CA SER A 536 -7.94 10.34 -0.70
C SER A 536 -7.55 11.43 -1.70
N PHE A 537 -6.29 11.84 -1.70
CA PHE A 537 -5.79 12.93 -2.53
C PHE A 537 -4.67 12.44 -3.43
N ARG A 538 -4.70 12.89 -4.69
CA ARG A 538 -3.61 12.75 -5.64
C ARG A 538 -2.91 14.09 -5.79
N PHE A 539 -1.60 14.07 -5.66
CA PHE A 539 -0.73 15.22 -5.94
C PHE A 539 0.05 14.91 -7.22
N THR A 540 -0.05 15.77 -8.20
CA THR A 540 0.74 15.69 -9.44
C THR A 540 1.72 16.87 -9.44
N LEU A 541 3.00 16.54 -9.34
CA LEU A 541 4.09 17.50 -9.42
C LEU A 541 4.52 17.63 -10.87
N SER A 542 4.82 18.83 -11.34
CA SER A 542 5.45 19.05 -12.63
C SER A 542 6.81 19.70 -12.49
N ARG A 543 7.67 19.47 -13.49
CA ARG A 543 8.94 20.21 -13.57
C ARG A 543 8.71 21.65 -13.99
N ASN A 544 9.72 22.47 -13.81
CA ASN A 544 9.71 23.85 -14.27
C ASN A 544 9.53 23.91 -15.80
N SER A 545 8.68 24.81 -16.27
CA SER A 545 8.35 24.97 -17.68
C SER A 545 9.54 25.48 -18.53
N SER A 546 10.50 26.17 -17.91
CA SER A 546 11.65 26.80 -18.57
C SER A 546 12.97 26.09 -18.28
N ASP A 547 13.04 25.25 -17.21
CA ASP A 547 14.24 24.55 -16.79
C ASP A 547 13.91 23.09 -16.41
N ALA A 548 14.27 22.17 -17.30
CA ALA A 548 14.02 20.75 -17.11
C ALA A 548 14.77 20.12 -15.91
N THR A 549 15.73 20.83 -15.32
CA THR A 549 16.56 20.34 -14.20
C THR A 549 15.95 20.64 -12.84
N THR A 550 14.93 21.50 -12.77
CA THR A 550 14.22 21.89 -11.56
C THR A 550 12.74 21.53 -11.64
N GLY A 551 12.07 21.39 -10.49
CA GLY A 551 10.67 20.99 -10.45
C GLY A 551 10.02 21.23 -9.09
N ALA A 552 8.74 20.94 -9.01
CA ALA A 552 7.98 21.08 -7.79
C ALA A 552 8.52 20.16 -6.68
N VAL A 553 8.53 20.69 -5.46
CA VAL A 553 8.88 19.96 -4.23
C VAL A 553 7.78 20.20 -3.19
N ILE A 554 7.38 19.15 -2.50
CA ILE A 554 6.44 19.20 -1.38
C ILE A 554 7.19 18.84 -0.10
N TYR A 555 7.09 19.68 0.92
CA TYR A 555 7.60 19.38 2.26
C TYR A 555 6.58 18.67 3.14
N GLY A 556 5.33 18.67 2.74
CA GLY A 556 4.25 17.96 3.42
C GLY A 556 2.89 18.56 3.13
N TYR A 557 1.89 17.84 3.54
CA TYR A 557 0.50 18.29 3.50
C TYR A 557 -0.22 17.97 4.80
N SER A 558 -1.32 18.68 5.07
CA SER A 558 -2.26 18.33 6.14
C SER A 558 -3.69 18.51 5.67
N ALA A 559 -4.55 17.51 5.94
CA ALA A 559 -5.98 17.56 5.67
C ALA A 559 -6.75 17.68 6.99
N LYS A 560 -7.72 18.59 7.03
CA LYS A 560 -8.58 18.84 8.22
C LYS A 560 -10.01 18.44 7.93
N ALA A 561 -10.61 17.70 8.86
CA ALA A 561 -12.02 17.32 8.82
C ALA A 561 -12.69 17.57 10.19
N LEU A 562 -13.98 17.82 10.15
CA LEU A 562 -14.82 17.89 11.33
C LEU A 562 -15.80 16.70 11.30
N PRO A 563 -15.84 15.86 12.35
CA PRO A 563 -16.81 14.76 12.38
C PRO A 563 -18.23 15.31 12.43
N THR A 564 -19.10 14.71 11.62
CA THR A 564 -20.52 15.08 11.51
C THR A 564 -21.43 13.84 11.68
N PRO A 565 -21.30 13.11 12.78
CA PRO A 565 -22.18 11.99 13.02
C PRO A 565 -23.62 12.49 13.18
N THR A 566 -24.57 11.63 12.86
CA THR A 566 -25.97 11.85 13.17
C THR A 566 -26.13 12.01 14.68
N ARG A 567 -26.72 13.12 15.10
CA ARG A 567 -26.77 13.47 16.52
C ARG A 567 -28.04 12.95 17.19
N ALA A 568 -27.89 12.07 18.16
CA ALA A 568 -28.96 11.69 19.06
C ALA A 568 -29.45 12.89 19.88
N ARG A 569 -30.69 12.87 20.26
CA ARG A 569 -31.28 13.83 21.21
C ARG A 569 -31.49 13.15 22.55
N VAL A 570 -31.19 13.84 23.62
CA VAL A 570 -31.57 13.42 24.97
C VAL A 570 -32.84 14.16 25.35
N ILE A 571 -33.86 13.42 25.71
CA ILE A 571 -35.17 13.94 26.12
C ILE A 571 -35.36 13.62 27.59
N GLN A 572 -35.58 14.63 28.39
CA GLN A 572 -35.90 14.51 29.81
C GLN A 572 -37.35 14.88 30.02
N ILE A 573 -38.16 13.90 30.42
CA ILE A 573 -39.59 13.99 30.49
C ILE A 573 -40.04 13.80 31.94
N PRO A 574 -40.53 14.81 32.65
CA PRO A 574 -41.15 14.65 33.92
C PRO A 574 -42.61 14.26 33.75
N LEU A 575 -43.06 13.19 34.42
CA LEU A 575 -44.37 12.61 34.31
C LEU A 575 -45.04 12.60 35.68
N PHE A 576 -46.30 12.99 35.77
CA PHE A 576 -47.08 12.70 36.97
C PHE A 576 -47.49 11.23 36.99
N CYS A 577 -47.33 10.59 38.12
CA CYS A 577 -47.66 9.20 38.35
C CYS A 577 -48.28 9.05 39.75
N PHE A 578 -49.61 9.09 39.81
CA PHE A 578 -50.39 8.96 41.03
C PHE A 578 -51.37 7.80 40.97
N ASP A 579 -51.82 7.31 42.11
CA ASP A 579 -52.78 6.20 42.16
C ASP A 579 -54.11 6.55 41.52
N ARG A 580 -54.53 7.80 41.58
CA ARG A 580 -55.72 8.30 40.88
C ARG A 580 -55.39 9.59 40.17
N GLU A 581 -55.72 9.64 38.90
CA GLU A 581 -55.47 10.76 38.00
C GLU A 581 -56.76 11.12 37.26
N THR A 582 -56.94 12.38 36.97
CA THR A 582 -58.01 12.81 36.05
C THR A 582 -57.39 13.23 34.75
N ASP A 583 -57.76 12.62 33.63
CA ASP A 583 -57.27 13.01 32.32
C ASP A 583 -57.76 14.42 31.92
N LYS A 584 -57.25 14.95 30.82
CA LYS A 584 -57.65 16.28 30.33
C LYS A 584 -59.11 16.38 29.90
N LEU A 585 -59.77 15.23 29.65
CA LEU A 585 -61.18 15.15 29.31
C LEU A 585 -62.10 15.03 30.55
N GLY A 586 -61.52 14.99 31.74
CA GLY A 586 -62.24 14.93 33.00
C GLY A 586 -62.60 13.49 33.47
N ASN A 587 -62.02 12.45 32.83
CA ASN A 587 -62.26 11.08 33.26
C ASN A 587 -61.29 10.71 34.39
N LEU A 588 -61.81 10.11 35.43
CA LEU A 588 -61.03 9.58 36.54
C LEU A 588 -60.39 8.25 36.13
N LEU A 589 -59.08 8.16 36.29
CA LEU A 589 -58.29 6.97 36.00
C LEU A 589 -57.57 6.46 37.24
N GLY A 590 -57.25 5.17 37.26
CA GLY A 590 -56.41 4.56 38.26
C GLY A 590 -57.16 3.98 39.47
N TYR A 591 -56.42 3.31 40.31
CA TYR A 591 -56.82 2.61 41.51
C TYR A 591 -55.69 2.63 42.53
N GLU A 592 -55.89 2.12 43.73
CA GLU A 592 -54.83 2.01 44.72
C GLU A 592 -53.70 1.09 44.23
N GLY A 593 -52.48 1.58 44.16
CA GLY A 593 -51.32 0.90 43.58
C GLY A 593 -51.10 1.14 42.08
N TYR A 594 -51.92 1.94 41.41
CA TYR A 594 -51.81 2.24 39.98
C TYR A 594 -50.50 2.96 39.66
N ALA A 595 -50.06 3.89 40.50
CA ALA A 595 -48.75 4.57 40.34
C ALA A 595 -47.58 3.58 40.34
N ARG A 596 -47.61 2.60 41.24
CA ARG A 596 -46.57 1.56 41.33
C ARG A 596 -46.56 0.68 40.07
N THR A 597 -47.73 0.29 39.57
CA THR A 597 -47.86 -0.55 38.37
C THR A 597 -47.25 0.16 37.14
N ARG A 598 -47.55 1.44 36.97
CA ARG A 598 -46.99 2.24 35.85
C ARG A 598 -45.48 2.47 35.99
N LEU A 599 -44.99 2.74 37.20
CA LEU A 599 -43.55 2.86 37.45
C LEU A 599 -42.86 1.55 37.13
N SER A 600 -43.34 0.43 37.62
CA SER A 600 -42.76 -0.90 37.32
C SER A 600 -42.79 -1.26 35.83
N ALA A 601 -43.84 -0.81 35.12
CA ALA A 601 -43.91 -1.03 33.67
C ALA A 601 -42.82 -0.21 32.93
N LEU A 602 -42.54 1.04 33.35
CA LEU A 602 -41.46 1.84 32.80
C LEU A 602 -40.07 1.26 33.17
N GLU A 603 -39.87 0.86 34.43
CA GLU A 603 -38.64 0.22 34.89
C GLU A 603 -38.39 -1.12 34.17
N ALA A 604 -39.41 -1.88 33.84
CA ALA A 604 -39.29 -3.11 33.05
C ALA A 604 -38.80 -2.81 31.63
N VAL A 605 -39.29 -1.75 31.02
CA VAL A 605 -38.84 -1.31 29.69
C VAL A 605 -37.38 -0.81 29.75
N GLU A 606 -37.01 -0.04 30.77
CA GLU A 606 -35.64 0.38 31.00
C GLU A 606 -34.72 -0.84 31.18
N GLY A 607 -35.11 -1.81 32.00
CA GLY A 607 -34.33 -3.01 32.30
C GLY A 607 -34.06 -3.92 31.11
N VAL A 608 -34.96 -3.94 30.13
CA VAL A 608 -34.77 -4.69 28.87
C VAL A 608 -33.83 -3.96 27.92
N GLY A 609 -33.76 -2.61 27.97
CA GLY A 609 -32.91 -1.81 27.11
C GLY A 609 -33.33 -1.78 25.65
N GLU A 610 -34.57 -2.15 25.34
CA GLU A 610 -35.13 -2.10 23.99
C GLU A 610 -35.50 -0.68 23.57
N THR A 611 -35.60 -0.47 22.26
CA THR A 611 -36.11 0.77 21.67
C THR A 611 -37.60 0.94 21.97
N VAL A 612 -37.99 2.08 22.47
CA VAL A 612 -39.38 2.44 22.75
C VAL A 612 -39.82 3.64 21.90
N VAL A 613 -41.11 3.70 21.63
CA VAL A 613 -41.72 4.84 20.96
C VAL A 613 -42.22 5.83 22.02
N ILE A 614 -41.73 7.08 21.91
CA ILE A 614 -42.19 8.22 22.71
C ILE A 614 -43.00 9.14 21.81
N GLN A 615 -44.25 9.45 22.19
CA GLN A 615 -45.07 10.43 21.51
C GLN A 615 -45.37 11.58 22.44
N ASP A 616 -44.93 12.78 22.07
CA ASP A 616 -45.21 14.01 22.80
C ASP A 616 -46.32 14.79 22.08
N PHE A 617 -47.53 14.64 22.55
CA PHE A 617 -48.73 15.26 21.97
C PHE A 617 -48.75 16.80 22.17
N THR A 618 -47.95 17.32 23.10
CA THR A 618 -47.81 18.78 23.29
C THR A 618 -46.92 19.43 22.20
N ALA A 619 -46.10 18.62 21.55
CA ALA A 619 -45.16 19.04 20.48
C ALA A 619 -45.48 18.41 19.09
N GLY A 620 -46.77 18.13 18.82
CA GLY A 620 -47.22 17.65 17.53
C GLY A 620 -47.44 16.13 17.43
N GLY A 621 -47.05 15.33 18.45
CA GLY A 621 -47.36 13.90 18.54
C GLY A 621 -46.57 13.00 17.59
N GLU A 622 -45.55 13.51 16.89
CA GLU A 622 -44.68 12.68 16.05
C GLU A 622 -43.97 11.60 16.89
N PRO A 623 -44.04 10.32 16.47
CA PRO A 623 -43.38 9.25 17.19
C PRO A 623 -41.87 9.36 17.12
N ILE A 624 -41.21 9.23 18.25
CA ILE A 624 -39.74 9.27 18.38
C ILE A 624 -39.32 7.90 18.92
N GLU A 625 -38.43 7.22 18.20
CA GLU A 625 -37.76 6.03 18.70
C GLU A 625 -36.62 6.42 19.64
N ALA A 626 -36.62 5.86 20.83
CA ALA A 626 -35.62 6.18 21.85
C ALA A 626 -35.37 4.97 22.76
N VAL A 627 -34.22 4.97 23.41
CA VAL A 627 -33.87 4.06 24.51
C VAL A 627 -33.99 4.82 25.82
N ILE A 628 -34.63 4.27 26.83
CA ILE A 628 -34.69 4.86 28.16
C ILE A 628 -33.35 4.62 28.83
N GLU A 629 -32.66 5.71 29.20
CA GLU A 629 -31.35 5.66 29.86
C GLU A 629 -31.45 5.70 31.38
N GLN A 630 -32.49 6.36 31.91
CA GLN A 630 -32.65 6.53 33.35
C GLN A 630 -34.11 6.83 33.71
N ILE A 631 -34.58 6.21 34.75
CA ILE A 631 -35.85 6.52 35.40
C ILE A 631 -35.57 6.92 36.84
N THR A 632 -36.12 8.07 37.26
CA THR A 632 -36.02 8.54 38.64
C THR A 632 -37.39 8.84 39.16
N PHE A 633 -37.81 8.19 40.26
CA PHE A 633 -39.07 8.49 40.94
C PHE A 633 -38.83 9.43 42.12
N ILE A 634 -39.54 10.54 42.12
CA ILE A 634 -39.49 11.55 43.18
C ILE A 634 -40.89 11.60 43.82
N ARG A 635 -41.01 11.08 45.04
CA ARG A 635 -42.26 11.13 45.78
C ARG A 635 -42.67 12.56 46.06
N SER A 636 -43.91 12.93 45.74
CA SER A 636 -44.46 14.27 46.01
C SER A 636 -45.89 14.19 46.47
N THR A 637 -46.38 15.28 47.03
CA THR A 637 -47.82 15.46 47.33
C THR A 637 -48.57 15.72 46.01
N PRO A 638 -49.84 15.30 45.89
CA PRO A 638 -50.64 15.61 44.71
C PRO A 638 -50.63 17.12 44.42
N PRO A 639 -50.32 17.54 43.19
CA PRO A 639 -50.12 18.94 42.82
C PRO A 639 -51.44 19.74 42.81
N ASN A 640 -52.56 19.05 42.58
CA ASN A 640 -53.90 19.62 42.57
C ASN A 640 -54.96 18.55 42.79
N ARG A 641 -56.25 18.92 42.79
CA ARG A 641 -57.38 17.98 43.01
C ARG A 641 -57.61 16.91 41.92
N ASN A 642 -56.89 17.02 40.79
CA ASN A 642 -56.97 16.03 39.72
C ASN A 642 -56.11 14.80 40.02
N PHE A 643 -55.29 14.84 41.07
CA PHE A 643 -54.42 13.78 41.51
C PHE A 643 -54.67 13.44 42.96
N SER A 644 -54.64 12.16 43.30
CA SER A 644 -54.80 11.71 44.70
C SER A 644 -54.17 10.33 44.94
N GLY A 645 -53.97 10.00 46.22
CA GLY A 645 -53.36 8.74 46.64
C GLY A 645 -51.84 8.81 46.69
N PHE A 646 -51.20 7.64 46.65
CA PHE A 646 -49.74 7.52 46.58
C PHE A 646 -49.27 7.91 45.19
N GLY A 647 -48.10 8.59 45.13
CA GLY A 647 -47.51 8.94 43.84
C GLY A 647 -46.41 9.96 43.92
N GLY A 648 -46.05 10.51 42.76
CA GLY A 648 -45.02 11.51 42.62
C GLY A 648 -44.75 11.88 41.19
N ILE A 649 -43.55 12.37 40.94
CA ILE A 649 -43.03 12.69 39.61
C ILE A 649 -42.05 11.60 39.21
N VAL A 650 -42.27 11.00 38.05
CA VAL A 650 -41.33 10.07 37.39
C VAL A 650 -40.58 10.90 36.33
N GLN A 651 -39.28 11.02 36.48
CA GLN A 651 -38.42 11.65 35.49
C GLN A 651 -37.80 10.57 34.60
N VAL A 652 -38.12 10.60 33.33
CA VAL A 652 -37.59 9.69 32.32
C VAL A 652 -36.57 10.42 31.50
N VAL A 653 -35.37 9.88 31.41
CA VAL A 653 -34.32 10.33 30.49
C VAL A 653 -34.20 9.31 29.38
N ALA A 654 -34.40 9.74 28.15
CA ALA A 654 -34.35 8.87 26.99
C ALA A 654 -33.46 9.47 25.90
N ARG A 655 -32.76 8.62 25.18
CA ARG A 655 -31.92 8.99 24.05
C ARG A 655 -32.53 8.47 22.76
N THR A 656 -32.69 9.33 21.76
CA THR A 656 -33.24 8.94 20.46
C THR A 656 -32.24 7.99 19.74
N VAL A 657 -32.79 6.96 19.13
CA VAL A 657 -32.08 6.12 18.16
C VAL A 657 -32.14 6.84 16.82
N VAL A 658 -30.98 7.07 16.20
CA VAL A 658 -30.88 7.87 14.98
C VAL A 658 -30.52 6.95 13.81
#